data_7a734b1438e9bcd95e3f6c971cf40686
#
_entry.id   7a734b1438e9bcd95e3f6c971cf40686
#
_cell.length_a   1.000
_cell.length_b   1.000
_cell.length_c   1.000
_cell.angle_alpha   90.00
_cell.angle_beta   90.00
_cell.angle_gamma   90.00
#
_symmetry.space_group_name_H-M   'P 1'
#
loop_
_entity.id
_entity.type
_entity.pdbx_description
1 polymer ?
#
loop_
_entity_poly.entity_id
_entity_poly.type
_entity_poly.pdbx_seq_one_letter_code
_entity_poly.pdbx_strand_id
1 'polypeptide(L)'
;MACEVRAVADRVPAGDAVHGRECIYDLRLQGAPYFRGAAHNLGVYGLAQPTLLGLKSVLSLLGCQPNSQSGRQCVWVCTREEPVIYVGDRPFVLREAHKPTHTFSLSDRAENLEAIEKRLRDDVLLESQRNGGMLLVHEEEEGNEQLVPTWVAVQRNEVRTVREVWKQVQSDGWQVVYHRLPIAQDQPLEHNYLDAYTQVIKESDPRQTFFVANCGAGVFRTTFAMIAAVIVRRRQMVLLTGRDPFVEADPVAAAAAAAADGDPAPGAKAPGGSLATRLLHARNSMHHDQALLRLVGVLSESLGGSDTQAALNLLMTQPALLNTLRRANGGDYGIIQQLCGVLEEGPETKAIVDEAIDSCMHLTNLRESILLERLRYSTRSADEEQADAHLKRAFKLLEVYYFLVAFADYVNASRTAVFRHRFVDWLKARPEISQAIQRIRTMRRHLYLFDPVTDLSALSGKGEMALARTDSTPARPGELSAQGAQVTGDSFAEFVVRNRSGVVLRPGLLLKCDIWPEFAERSAGLPVRGTVNFRRVPGTNIFATAQPTVEGIHNILGTVIERLPASPSGQHVVTWINLREEPLVYISGRPYCLRERGLSLRNIRDYSGIQSDRLAQLEERLLGDVVAELNAGDGKLLVHTEAEHGVVPLWEDAHRGDIATVQDVMDQVTNSLPADVRLSFYRVPITAERSADYSDISDLLHIVLNAYQENMAIVINCQLGRGRTTLVSVLTVLILRWVQRAGAPAPASDEPARLSYHVINSLLRVIPRGLEVKRIVDAAVDLSLIHI
;
A
#
# COMPACT_ATOMS: atom_id res chain seq x y z
N MET A 1 -13.59 6.13 -44.01
CA MET A 1 -12.76 5.30 -43.11
C MET A 1 -13.45 3.95 -42.97
N ALA A 2 -12.86 2.92 -43.55
CA ALA A 2 -13.41 1.57 -43.40
C ALA A 2 -13.27 1.18 -41.92
N CYS A 3 -14.38 0.76 -41.32
CA CYS A 3 -14.35 0.29 -39.93
C CYS A 3 -13.86 -1.16 -39.94
N GLU A 4 -12.58 -1.36 -39.66
CA GLU A 4 -12.02 -2.71 -39.53
C GLU A 4 -12.47 -3.30 -38.21
N VAL A 5 -13.37 -4.27 -38.24
CA VAL A 5 -13.86 -5.02 -37.09
C VAL A 5 -13.13 -6.36 -37.05
N ARG A 6 -12.45 -6.64 -35.98
CA ARG A 6 -11.57 -7.80 -35.86
C ARG A 6 -12.18 -8.90 -34.99
N ALA A 7 -12.07 -10.14 -35.45
CA ALA A 7 -12.35 -11.30 -34.61
C ALA A 7 -11.28 -11.41 -33.51
N VAL A 8 -11.71 -11.54 -32.29
CA VAL A 8 -10.83 -11.87 -31.18
C VAL A 8 -10.78 -13.41 -31.11
N ALA A 9 -9.89 -14.00 -31.92
CA ALA A 9 -9.37 -15.32 -31.57
C ALA A 9 -8.29 -15.05 -30.52
N ASP A 10 -8.70 -15.11 -29.23
CA ASP A 10 -7.81 -14.86 -28.12
C ASP A 10 -6.79 -15.99 -28.04
N ARG A 11 -5.65 -15.76 -28.65
CA ARG A 11 -4.43 -16.50 -28.35
C ARG A 11 -3.46 -15.56 -27.70
N VAL A 12 -3.01 -15.95 -26.50
CA VAL A 12 -1.79 -15.44 -25.92
C VAL A 12 -0.68 -15.64 -26.94
N PRO A 13 0.12 -14.62 -27.29
CA PRO A 13 1.26 -14.81 -28.17
C PRO A 13 2.09 -16.00 -27.69
N ALA A 14 2.58 -16.82 -28.59
CA ALA A 14 3.30 -18.05 -28.27
C ALA A 14 4.58 -17.88 -27.41
N GLY A 15 4.99 -16.62 -27.16
CA GLY A 15 6.04 -16.23 -26.22
C GLY A 15 5.65 -16.21 -24.73
N ASP A 16 4.37 -16.22 -24.41
CA ASP A 16 3.86 -16.24 -23.03
C ASP A 16 3.42 -17.63 -22.56
N ALA A 17 3.74 -18.66 -23.31
CA ALA A 17 3.52 -20.04 -22.91
C ALA A 17 4.41 -20.35 -21.71
N VAL A 18 3.82 -20.38 -20.53
CA VAL A 18 4.45 -20.87 -19.31
C VAL A 18 4.75 -22.35 -19.52
N HIS A 19 5.98 -22.65 -19.90
CA HIS A 19 6.45 -24.01 -20.10
C HIS A 19 6.30 -24.79 -18.79
N GLY A 20 5.47 -25.83 -18.81
CA GLY A 20 5.44 -26.86 -17.77
C GLY A 20 4.27 -26.83 -16.80
N ARG A 21 3.26 -25.98 -16.97
CA ARG A 21 2.02 -26.08 -16.17
C ARG A 21 0.92 -26.73 -17.00
N GLU A 22 0.72 -28.02 -16.83
CA GLU A 22 -0.59 -28.61 -17.12
C GLU A 22 -1.61 -27.92 -16.23
N CYS A 23 -2.45 -27.04 -16.83
CA CYS A 23 -3.59 -26.47 -16.16
C CYS A 23 -4.57 -27.58 -15.85
N ILE A 24 -4.50 -28.13 -14.63
CA ILE A 24 -5.37 -29.21 -14.13
C ILE A 24 -6.86 -28.82 -14.17
N TYR A 25 -7.17 -27.53 -14.41
CA TYR A 25 -8.52 -26.97 -14.41
C TYR A 25 -8.91 -26.21 -15.70
N ASP A 26 -8.13 -26.28 -16.76
CA ASP A 26 -8.59 -25.83 -18.07
C ASP A 26 -9.58 -26.85 -18.62
N LEU A 27 -10.86 -26.60 -18.35
CA LEU A 27 -11.96 -27.44 -18.81
C LEU A 27 -12.20 -27.32 -20.31
N ARG A 28 -11.26 -26.89 -21.11
CA ARG A 28 -11.27 -26.75 -22.58
C ARG A 28 -12.69 -26.64 -23.16
N LEU A 29 -13.49 -25.76 -22.56
CA LEU A 29 -14.87 -25.54 -23.00
C LEU A 29 -14.85 -24.84 -24.37
N GLN A 30 -15.46 -25.45 -25.34
CA GLN A 30 -15.55 -24.89 -26.67
C GLN A 30 -16.19 -23.49 -26.61
N GLY A 31 -15.48 -22.48 -27.13
CA GLY A 31 -15.95 -21.10 -27.15
C GLY A 31 -15.80 -20.32 -25.84
N ALA A 32 -15.19 -20.90 -24.80
CA ALA A 32 -14.87 -20.27 -23.53
C ALA A 32 -13.38 -20.43 -23.18
N PRO A 33 -12.48 -19.69 -23.86
CA PRO A 33 -11.04 -19.85 -23.67
C PRO A 33 -10.61 -19.52 -22.25
N TYR A 34 -9.65 -20.27 -21.71
CA TYR A 34 -9.08 -20.09 -20.39
C TYR A 34 -10.09 -20.10 -19.24
N PHE A 35 -11.21 -20.84 -19.40
CA PHE A 35 -12.18 -21.02 -18.33
C PHE A 35 -11.55 -21.80 -17.19
N ARG A 36 -11.50 -21.18 -16.00
CA ARG A 36 -10.86 -21.72 -14.80
C ARG A 36 -11.58 -21.28 -13.53
N GLY A 37 -11.51 -22.11 -12.49
CA GLY A 37 -12.01 -21.77 -11.16
C GLY A 37 -10.88 -21.36 -10.23
N ALA A 38 -11.16 -20.50 -9.25
CA ALA A 38 -10.27 -20.30 -8.11
C ALA A 38 -10.30 -21.55 -7.20
N ALA A 39 -9.20 -21.81 -6.50
CA ALA A 39 -9.14 -22.83 -5.47
C ALA A 39 -10.12 -22.52 -4.31
N HIS A 40 -10.20 -23.44 -3.33
CA HIS A 40 -11.04 -23.32 -2.12
C HIS A 40 -12.56 -23.28 -2.32
N ASN A 41 -13.06 -23.68 -3.49
CA ASN A 41 -14.50 -23.82 -3.77
C ASN A 41 -15.37 -22.59 -3.44
N LEU A 42 -14.81 -21.38 -3.58
CA LEU A 42 -15.52 -20.13 -3.33
C LEU A 42 -16.48 -19.71 -4.44
N GLY A 43 -16.66 -20.54 -5.46
CA GLY A 43 -17.56 -20.27 -6.58
C GLY A 43 -17.11 -19.09 -7.46
N VAL A 44 -15.80 -18.85 -7.57
CA VAL A 44 -15.19 -17.78 -8.37
C VAL A 44 -14.51 -18.37 -9.59
N TYR A 45 -14.86 -17.86 -10.78
CA TYR A 45 -14.36 -18.33 -12.07
C TYR A 45 -13.88 -17.17 -12.95
N GLY A 46 -13.01 -17.48 -13.91
CA GLY A 46 -12.52 -16.51 -14.88
C GLY A 46 -12.31 -17.14 -16.25
N LEU A 47 -12.41 -16.31 -17.30
CA LEU A 47 -12.15 -16.72 -18.68
C LEU A 47 -11.78 -15.51 -19.55
N ALA A 48 -11.38 -15.78 -20.80
CA ALA A 48 -11.28 -14.78 -21.85
C ALA A 48 -12.66 -14.43 -22.42
N GLN A 49 -12.72 -13.57 -23.43
CA GLN A 49 -13.99 -13.20 -24.08
C GLN A 49 -14.64 -14.44 -24.73
N PRO A 50 -15.81 -14.90 -24.25
CA PRO A 50 -16.45 -16.07 -24.78
C PRO A 50 -17.23 -15.80 -26.08
N THR A 51 -17.42 -16.82 -26.89
CA THR A 51 -18.47 -16.86 -27.89
C THR A 51 -19.85 -17.03 -27.23
N LEU A 52 -20.93 -16.85 -27.95
CA LEU A 52 -22.28 -17.08 -27.41
C LEU A 52 -22.48 -18.53 -26.95
N LEU A 53 -21.94 -19.48 -27.73
CA LEU A 53 -21.95 -20.91 -27.37
C LEU A 53 -21.16 -21.13 -26.07
N GLY A 54 -19.95 -20.59 -25.99
CA GLY A 54 -19.09 -20.71 -24.81
C GLY A 54 -19.71 -20.12 -23.56
N LEU A 55 -20.39 -18.97 -23.67
CA LEU A 55 -21.14 -18.34 -22.58
C LEU A 55 -22.24 -19.28 -22.05
N LYS A 56 -23.06 -19.85 -22.94
CA LYS A 56 -24.11 -20.81 -22.57
C LYS A 56 -23.54 -22.11 -21.99
N SER A 57 -22.41 -22.58 -22.49
CA SER A 57 -21.70 -23.75 -21.96
C SER A 57 -21.21 -23.53 -20.52
N VAL A 58 -20.64 -22.37 -20.23
CA VAL A 58 -20.22 -22.00 -18.84
C VAL A 58 -21.43 -21.95 -17.91
N LEU A 59 -22.50 -21.26 -18.30
CA LEU A 59 -23.73 -21.18 -17.49
C LEU A 59 -24.36 -22.56 -17.26
N SER A 60 -24.28 -23.44 -18.26
CA SER A 60 -24.75 -24.82 -18.16
C SER A 60 -23.95 -25.63 -17.15
N LEU A 61 -22.63 -25.53 -17.21
CA LEU A 61 -21.72 -26.20 -16.28
C LEU A 61 -21.95 -25.76 -14.83
N LEU A 62 -22.24 -24.47 -14.62
CA LEU A 62 -22.54 -23.91 -13.31
C LEU A 62 -23.97 -24.26 -12.81
N GLY A 63 -24.80 -24.90 -13.63
CA GLY A 63 -26.14 -25.27 -13.26
C GLY A 63 -27.14 -24.09 -13.27
N CYS A 64 -26.84 -23.03 -14.04
CA CYS A 64 -27.66 -21.83 -14.19
C CYS A 64 -28.58 -21.88 -15.42
N GLN A 65 -28.99 -23.06 -15.84
CA GLN A 65 -29.82 -23.31 -17.02
C GLN A 65 -31.26 -22.85 -16.82
N PRO A 66 -31.97 -22.54 -17.92
CA PRO A 66 -33.43 -22.34 -17.87
C PRO A 66 -34.14 -23.51 -17.20
N ASN A 67 -35.11 -23.22 -16.35
CA ASN A 67 -35.90 -24.21 -15.61
C ASN A 67 -35.10 -25.13 -14.65
N SER A 68 -33.87 -24.78 -14.31
CA SER A 68 -33.11 -25.52 -13.31
C SER A 68 -33.73 -25.36 -11.93
N GLN A 69 -33.94 -26.50 -11.22
CA GLN A 69 -34.43 -26.49 -9.83
C GLN A 69 -33.29 -26.28 -8.82
N SER A 70 -32.05 -26.02 -9.28
CA SER A 70 -30.88 -25.91 -8.43
C SER A 70 -30.88 -24.66 -7.55
N GLY A 71 -31.67 -23.65 -7.86
CA GLY A 71 -31.64 -22.31 -7.21
C GLY A 71 -30.31 -21.55 -7.42
N ARG A 72 -29.44 -22.05 -8.30
CA ARG A 72 -28.13 -21.45 -8.57
C ARG A 72 -28.24 -20.24 -9.48
N GLN A 73 -27.44 -19.22 -9.18
CA GLN A 73 -27.34 -17.99 -9.95
C GLN A 73 -25.89 -17.69 -10.33
N CYS A 74 -25.69 -17.02 -11.45
CA CYS A 74 -24.39 -16.53 -11.88
C CYS A 74 -24.37 -15.00 -11.87
N VAL A 75 -23.38 -14.41 -11.25
CA VAL A 75 -23.02 -12.99 -11.41
C VAL A 75 -21.85 -12.94 -12.38
N TRP A 76 -22.08 -12.36 -13.55
CA TRP A 76 -21.09 -12.28 -14.61
C TRP A 76 -20.57 -10.84 -14.73
N VAL A 77 -19.26 -10.66 -14.57
CA VAL A 77 -18.61 -9.35 -14.62
C VAL A 77 -17.63 -9.28 -15.81
N CYS A 78 -17.93 -8.39 -16.75
CA CYS A 78 -17.03 -8.08 -17.87
C CYS A 78 -16.15 -6.89 -17.48
N THR A 79 -14.82 -7.08 -17.50
CA THR A 79 -13.83 -6.06 -17.12
C THR A 79 -13.26 -5.30 -18.32
N ARG A 80 -13.83 -5.49 -19.52
CA ARG A 80 -13.33 -4.87 -20.75
C ARG A 80 -13.66 -3.40 -20.83
N GLU A 81 -12.69 -2.61 -21.21
CA GLU A 81 -12.83 -1.18 -21.58
C GLU A 81 -12.94 -0.99 -23.10
N GLU A 82 -12.65 -2.04 -23.88
CA GLU A 82 -12.79 -2.02 -25.33
C GLU A 82 -14.26 -2.27 -25.73
N PRO A 83 -14.79 -1.53 -26.73
CA PRO A 83 -16.12 -1.81 -27.29
C PRO A 83 -16.10 -3.13 -28.05
N VAL A 84 -17.12 -3.97 -27.81
CA VAL A 84 -17.27 -5.31 -28.39
C VAL A 84 -18.63 -5.44 -29.06
N ILE A 85 -18.68 -6.01 -30.25
CA ILE A 85 -19.92 -6.44 -30.90
C ILE A 85 -19.86 -7.91 -31.25
N TYR A 86 -20.99 -8.58 -31.25
CA TYR A 86 -21.13 -9.94 -31.74
C TYR A 86 -21.65 -9.92 -33.17
N VAL A 87 -21.01 -10.69 -34.04
CA VAL A 87 -21.50 -11.02 -35.38
C VAL A 87 -21.73 -12.52 -35.41
N GLY A 88 -22.99 -12.92 -35.49
CA GLY A 88 -23.34 -14.31 -35.24
C GLY A 88 -23.05 -14.75 -33.82
N ASP A 89 -22.23 -15.76 -33.66
CA ASP A 89 -21.79 -16.33 -32.39
C ASP A 89 -20.48 -15.71 -31.87
N ARG A 90 -19.76 -14.94 -32.68
CA ARG A 90 -18.39 -14.52 -32.47
C ARG A 90 -18.28 -13.06 -32.03
N PRO A 91 -17.46 -12.76 -30.99
CA PRO A 91 -17.18 -11.38 -30.56
C PRO A 91 -16.08 -10.73 -31.42
N PHE A 92 -16.26 -9.46 -31.73
CA PHE A 92 -15.32 -8.64 -32.50
C PHE A 92 -15.02 -7.32 -31.77
N VAL A 93 -13.80 -6.82 -31.92
CA VAL A 93 -13.33 -5.54 -31.34
C VAL A 93 -12.70 -4.66 -32.40
N LEU A 94 -12.76 -3.34 -32.13
CA LEU A 94 -12.04 -2.35 -32.94
C LEU A 94 -10.56 -2.36 -32.58
N ARG A 95 -9.71 -2.32 -33.63
CA ARG A 95 -8.27 -2.16 -33.49
C ARG A 95 -7.74 -1.14 -34.51
N GLU A 96 -6.59 -0.55 -34.20
CA GLU A 96 -5.92 0.35 -35.15
C GLU A 96 -5.38 -0.41 -36.34
N ALA A 97 -5.68 0.05 -37.57
CA ALA A 97 -5.16 -0.58 -38.78
C ALA A 97 -3.62 -0.60 -38.86
N HIS A 98 -2.97 0.43 -38.33
CA HIS A 98 -1.49 0.56 -38.34
C HIS A 98 -0.80 -0.17 -37.16
N LYS A 99 -1.54 -0.47 -36.08
CA LYS A 99 -1.07 -1.20 -34.91
C LYS A 99 -2.11 -2.23 -34.50
N PRO A 100 -2.25 -3.29 -35.24
CA PRO A 100 -3.35 -4.24 -35.04
C PRO A 100 -3.29 -5.04 -33.72
N THR A 101 -2.16 -5.03 -33.04
CA THR A 101 -2.03 -5.53 -31.65
C THR A 101 -2.60 -4.57 -30.60
N HIS A 102 -2.83 -3.30 -30.98
CA HIS A 102 -3.37 -2.28 -30.10
C HIS A 102 -4.89 -2.22 -30.18
N THR A 103 -5.56 -2.38 -29.04
CA THR A 103 -7.01 -2.18 -28.91
C THR A 103 -7.30 -0.73 -28.54
N PHE A 104 -8.43 -0.19 -29.03
CA PHE A 104 -8.90 1.13 -28.61
C PHE A 104 -9.45 1.10 -27.20
N SER A 105 -8.81 1.85 -26.30
CA SER A 105 -9.30 2.15 -24.98
C SER A 105 -10.10 3.46 -25.05
N LEU A 106 -11.43 3.37 -25.10
CA LEU A 106 -12.29 4.52 -25.37
C LEU A 106 -12.96 5.09 -24.12
N SER A 107 -13.23 4.30 -23.11
CA SER A 107 -13.87 4.75 -21.88
C SER A 107 -13.76 3.72 -20.76
N ASP A 108 -13.63 4.21 -19.53
CA ASP A 108 -13.68 3.46 -18.28
C ASP A 108 -15.11 3.35 -17.71
N ARG A 109 -16.12 3.98 -18.39
CA ARG A 109 -17.52 3.98 -17.96
C ARG A 109 -18.35 3.04 -18.81
N ALA A 110 -19.09 2.15 -18.15
CA ALA A 110 -19.94 1.15 -18.80
C ALA A 110 -20.96 1.76 -19.75
N GLU A 111 -21.64 2.84 -19.32
CA GLU A 111 -22.69 3.50 -20.09
C GLU A 111 -22.14 4.11 -21.40
N ASN A 112 -20.94 4.70 -21.34
CA ASN A 112 -20.28 5.25 -22.51
C ASN A 112 -19.89 4.13 -23.50
N LEU A 113 -19.35 3.03 -22.99
CA LEU A 113 -18.98 1.88 -23.83
C LEU A 113 -20.21 1.27 -24.49
N GLU A 114 -21.31 1.10 -23.79
CA GLU A 114 -22.58 0.60 -24.37
C GLU A 114 -23.14 1.56 -25.45
N ALA A 115 -22.99 2.88 -25.26
CA ALA A 115 -23.40 3.85 -26.28
C ALA A 115 -22.48 3.81 -27.50
N ILE A 116 -21.19 3.56 -27.33
CA ILE A 116 -20.22 3.38 -28.41
C ILE A 116 -20.51 2.06 -29.15
N GLU A 117 -20.77 0.96 -28.45
CA GLU A 117 -21.14 -0.33 -29.06
C GLU A 117 -22.41 -0.24 -29.90
N LYS A 118 -23.41 0.53 -29.49
CA LYS A 118 -24.61 0.78 -30.30
C LYS A 118 -24.27 1.47 -31.61
N ARG A 119 -23.46 2.53 -31.57
CA ARG A 119 -23.02 3.24 -32.77
C ARG A 119 -22.18 2.33 -33.67
N LEU A 120 -21.26 1.59 -33.12
CA LEU A 120 -20.42 0.63 -33.83
C LEU A 120 -21.28 -0.44 -34.53
N ARG A 121 -22.32 -0.96 -33.87
CA ARG A 121 -23.26 -1.91 -34.47
C ARG A 121 -23.97 -1.28 -35.69
N ASP A 122 -24.42 -0.04 -35.55
CA ASP A 122 -25.15 0.64 -36.63
C ASP A 122 -24.20 0.95 -37.82
N ASP A 123 -22.94 1.30 -37.55
CA ASP A 123 -21.89 1.49 -38.57
C ASP A 123 -21.58 0.19 -39.29
N VAL A 124 -21.44 -0.93 -38.58
CA VAL A 124 -21.19 -2.27 -39.15
C VAL A 124 -22.36 -2.71 -40.04
N LEU A 125 -23.60 -2.47 -39.61
CA LEU A 125 -24.77 -2.77 -40.44
C LEU A 125 -24.84 -1.92 -41.70
N LEU A 126 -24.47 -0.65 -41.61
CA LEU A 126 -24.41 0.24 -42.78
C LEU A 126 -23.33 -0.18 -43.77
N GLU A 127 -22.16 -0.56 -43.28
CA GLU A 127 -21.05 -1.05 -44.10
C GLU A 127 -21.41 -2.38 -44.76
N SER A 128 -22.00 -3.32 -44.04
CA SER A 128 -22.49 -4.59 -44.61
C SER A 128 -23.52 -4.36 -45.71
N GLN A 129 -24.46 -3.43 -45.53
CA GLN A 129 -25.45 -3.09 -46.60
C GLN A 129 -24.78 -2.55 -47.86
N ARG A 130 -23.74 -1.71 -47.73
CA ARG A 130 -22.96 -1.19 -48.86
C ARG A 130 -22.22 -2.28 -49.63
N ASN A 131 -21.80 -3.34 -48.93
CA ASN A 131 -21.02 -4.45 -49.47
C ASN A 131 -21.88 -5.68 -49.79
N GLY A 132 -23.17 -5.51 -50.07
CA GLY A 132 -24.07 -6.62 -50.43
C GLY A 132 -24.31 -7.66 -49.34
N GLY A 133 -24.32 -7.24 -48.09
CA GLY A 133 -24.51 -8.14 -46.93
C GLY A 133 -23.21 -8.76 -46.40
N MET A 134 -22.06 -8.35 -46.89
CA MET A 134 -20.74 -8.86 -46.46
C MET A 134 -20.01 -7.81 -45.63
N LEU A 135 -19.31 -8.27 -44.60
CA LEU A 135 -18.42 -7.47 -43.75
C LEU A 135 -17.00 -7.98 -43.85
N LEU A 136 -16.04 -7.07 -44.05
CA LEU A 136 -14.64 -7.42 -43.98
C LEU A 136 -14.19 -7.44 -42.51
N VAL A 137 -13.78 -8.60 -42.04
CA VAL A 137 -13.19 -8.80 -40.70
C VAL A 137 -11.76 -9.29 -40.85
N HIS A 138 -10.97 -9.12 -39.76
CA HIS A 138 -9.59 -9.63 -39.73
C HIS A 138 -9.47 -10.74 -38.69
N GLU A 139 -8.93 -11.87 -39.07
CA GLU A 139 -8.72 -13.02 -38.20
C GLU A 139 -7.21 -13.23 -37.99
N GLU A 140 -6.84 -13.70 -36.82
CA GLU A 140 -5.46 -14.09 -36.50
C GLU A 140 -5.24 -15.54 -36.99
N GLU A 141 -4.19 -15.76 -37.77
CA GLU A 141 -3.85 -17.08 -38.27
C GLU A 141 -3.15 -17.91 -37.20
N GLU A 142 -3.50 -19.20 -37.09
CA GLU A 142 -2.88 -20.09 -36.11
C GLU A 142 -1.38 -20.23 -36.33
N GLY A 143 -0.60 -19.82 -35.32
CA GLY A 143 0.88 -19.92 -35.34
C GLY A 143 1.59 -18.77 -36.05
N ASN A 144 0.89 -17.79 -36.57
CA ASN A 144 1.46 -16.62 -37.20
C ASN A 144 0.78 -15.34 -36.66
N GLU A 145 1.55 -14.32 -36.32
CA GLU A 145 0.99 -13.02 -35.84
C GLU A 145 0.34 -12.21 -36.99
N GLN A 146 0.19 -12.80 -38.17
CA GLN A 146 -0.37 -12.15 -39.35
C GLN A 146 -1.90 -12.15 -39.28
N LEU A 147 -2.44 -11.03 -39.73
CA LEU A 147 -3.87 -10.78 -39.84
C LEU A 147 -4.38 -11.13 -41.21
N VAL A 148 -5.30 -12.07 -41.30
CA VAL A 148 -5.92 -12.45 -42.55
C VAL A 148 -7.26 -11.77 -42.71
N PRO A 149 -7.44 -10.94 -43.74
CA PRO A 149 -8.75 -10.34 -44.06
C PRO A 149 -9.72 -11.41 -44.53
N THR A 150 -10.88 -11.51 -43.91
CA THR A 150 -11.91 -12.51 -44.22
C THR A 150 -13.25 -11.82 -44.40
N TRP A 151 -13.99 -12.20 -45.46
CA TRP A 151 -15.33 -11.71 -45.69
C TRP A 151 -16.37 -12.59 -45.00
N VAL A 152 -17.17 -12.00 -44.14
CA VAL A 152 -18.22 -12.71 -43.39
C VAL A 152 -19.60 -12.18 -43.83
N ALA A 153 -20.51 -13.11 -44.14
CA ALA A 153 -21.91 -12.75 -44.42
C ALA A 153 -22.58 -12.29 -43.12
N VAL A 154 -23.31 -11.18 -43.20
CA VAL A 154 -23.89 -10.56 -42.00
C VAL A 154 -25.39 -10.31 -42.23
N GLN A 155 -26.22 -10.87 -41.38
CA GLN A 155 -27.64 -10.56 -41.29
C GLN A 155 -27.91 -9.52 -40.20
N ARG A 156 -28.91 -8.67 -40.40
CA ARG A 156 -29.20 -7.57 -39.48
C ARG A 156 -29.47 -8.03 -38.03
N ASN A 157 -30.09 -9.20 -37.85
CA ASN A 157 -30.39 -9.78 -36.54
C ASN A 157 -29.22 -10.50 -35.88
N GLU A 158 -28.12 -10.69 -36.63
CA GLU A 158 -26.92 -11.36 -36.13
C GLU A 158 -25.89 -10.40 -35.56
N VAL A 159 -26.01 -9.06 -35.79
CA VAL A 159 -25.14 -8.05 -35.22
C VAL A 159 -25.74 -7.54 -33.92
N ARG A 160 -25.09 -7.84 -32.82
CA ARG A 160 -25.60 -7.54 -31.47
C ARG A 160 -24.50 -6.90 -30.60
N THR A 161 -24.91 -5.93 -29.77
CA THR A 161 -24.05 -5.42 -28.71
C THR A 161 -23.93 -6.45 -27.58
N VAL A 162 -22.90 -6.32 -26.75
CA VAL A 162 -22.73 -7.20 -25.56
C VAL A 162 -23.98 -7.17 -24.67
N ARG A 163 -24.56 -5.99 -24.46
CA ARG A 163 -25.77 -5.85 -23.65
C ARG A 163 -27.00 -6.54 -24.27
N GLU A 164 -27.13 -6.51 -25.59
CA GLU A 164 -28.21 -7.21 -26.30
C GLU A 164 -28.04 -8.71 -26.19
N VAL A 165 -26.83 -9.24 -26.30
CA VAL A 165 -26.56 -10.67 -26.06
C VAL A 165 -26.97 -11.09 -24.66
N TRP A 166 -26.59 -10.34 -23.63
CA TRP A 166 -26.95 -10.68 -22.24
C TRP A 166 -28.45 -10.56 -21.98
N LYS A 167 -29.14 -9.54 -22.55
CA LYS A 167 -30.60 -9.44 -22.45
C LYS A 167 -31.29 -10.63 -23.10
N GLN A 168 -30.79 -11.10 -24.24
CA GLN A 168 -31.30 -12.31 -24.89
C GLN A 168 -31.13 -13.54 -24.00
N VAL A 169 -29.92 -13.75 -23.44
CA VAL A 169 -29.63 -14.86 -22.53
C VAL A 169 -30.54 -14.84 -21.30
N GLN A 170 -30.75 -13.65 -20.71
CA GLN A 170 -31.67 -13.49 -19.58
C GLN A 170 -33.13 -13.77 -19.99
N SER A 171 -33.58 -13.30 -21.16
CA SER A 171 -34.92 -13.55 -21.68
C SER A 171 -35.14 -15.01 -22.03
N ASP A 172 -34.11 -15.74 -22.42
CA ASP A 172 -34.13 -17.19 -22.63
C ASP A 172 -34.23 -17.99 -21.32
N GLY A 173 -34.29 -17.33 -20.15
CA GLY A 173 -34.53 -17.94 -18.84
C GLY A 173 -33.25 -18.37 -18.10
N TRP A 174 -32.04 -18.04 -18.58
CA TRP A 174 -30.78 -18.33 -17.88
C TRP A 174 -30.66 -17.51 -16.59
N GLN A 175 -30.24 -18.16 -15.52
CA GLN A 175 -30.10 -17.56 -14.19
C GLN A 175 -28.78 -16.80 -14.08
N VAL A 176 -28.70 -15.60 -14.68
CA VAL A 176 -27.49 -14.77 -14.73
C VAL A 176 -27.80 -13.29 -14.57
N VAL A 177 -26.96 -12.60 -13.80
CA VAL A 177 -26.93 -11.13 -13.70
C VAL A 177 -25.64 -10.64 -14.32
N TYR A 178 -25.73 -9.77 -15.31
CA TYR A 178 -24.58 -9.24 -16.02
C TYR A 178 -24.22 -7.83 -15.56
N HIS A 179 -22.96 -7.63 -15.27
CA HIS A 179 -22.38 -6.33 -14.96
C HIS A 179 -21.18 -6.05 -15.86
N ARG A 180 -21.02 -4.80 -16.24
CA ARG A 180 -19.80 -4.33 -16.89
C ARG A 180 -19.08 -3.38 -15.95
N LEU A 181 -17.85 -3.76 -15.54
CA LEU A 181 -16.97 -2.98 -14.67
C LEU A 181 -15.62 -2.83 -15.37
N PRO A 182 -15.49 -1.86 -16.30
CA PRO A 182 -14.29 -1.72 -17.10
C PRO A 182 -13.07 -1.40 -16.24
N ILE A 183 -11.97 -2.08 -16.51
CA ILE A 183 -10.65 -1.80 -15.89
C ILE A 183 -9.72 -1.32 -16.98
N ALA A 184 -9.22 -0.10 -16.84
CA ALA A 184 -8.26 0.46 -17.78
C ALA A 184 -6.93 -0.28 -17.74
N GLN A 185 -6.41 -0.63 -18.91
CA GLN A 185 -5.16 -1.37 -19.01
C GLN A 185 -3.95 -0.49 -18.71
N ASP A 186 -3.97 0.77 -19.19
CA ASP A 186 -2.82 1.68 -19.14
C ASP A 186 -2.97 2.81 -18.12
N GLN A 187 -4.13 2.96 -17.48
CA GLN A 187 -4.39 3.96 -16.46
C GLN A 187 -4.19 3.39 -15.05
N PRO A 188 -3.86 4.22 -14.05
CA PRO A 188 -3.87 3.83 -12.65
C PRO A 188 -5.23 3.26 -12.24
N LEU A 189 -5.23 2.33 -11.29
CA LEU A 189 -6.47 1.83 -10.70
C LEU A 189 -7.19 2.96 -9.96
N GLU A 190 -8.45 3.16 -10.29
CA GLU A 190 -9.29 4.08 -9.53
C GLU A 190 -9.81 3.40 -8.25
N HIS A 191 -9.93 4.17 -7.18
CA HIS A 191 -10.35 3.67 -5.87
C HIS A 191 -11.79 3.09 -5.89
N ASN A 192 -12.64 3.58 -6.79
CA ASN A 192 -14.04 3.18 -6.91
C ASN A 192 -14.26 1.81 -7.59
N TYR A 193 -13.25 1.25 -8.28
CA TYR A 193 -13.41 -0.08 -8.91
C TYR A 193 -13.70 -1.15 -7.87
N LEU A 194 -12.95 -1.19 -6.78
CA LEU A 194 -13.13 -2.18 -5.74
C LEU A 194 -14.46 -2.00 -4.99
N ASP A 195 -14.95 -0.76 -4.86
CA ASP A 195 -16.31 -0.50 -4.36
C ASP A 195 -17.38 -1.09 -5.29
N ALA A 196 -17.22 -0.96 -6.60
CA ALA A 196 -18.14 -1.55 -7.57
C ALA A 196 -18.18 -3.09 -7.49
N TYR A 197 -17.01 -3.73 -7.35
CA TYR A 197 -16.95 -5.18 -7.12
C TYR A 197 -17.62 -5.60 -5.81
N THR A 198 -17.31 -4.90 -4.73
CA THR A 198 -17.94 -5.18 -3.43
C THR A 198 -19.44 -5.04 -3.51
N GLN A 199 -19.96 -4.00 -4.19
CA GLN A 199 -21.39 -3.77 -4.36
C GLN A 199 -22.08 -4.94 -5.10
N VAL A 200 -21.47 -5.42 -6.19
CA VAL A 200 -22.01 -6.52 -7.00
C VAL A 200 -21.97 -7.85 -6.24
N ILE A 201 -20.92 -8.11 -5.48
CA ILE A 201 -20.72 -9.39 -4.79
C ILE A 201 -21.55 -9.46 -3.49
N LYS A 202 -21.64 -8.36 -2.72
CA LYS A 202 -22.27 -8.34 -1.39
C LYS A 202 -23.76 -8.71 -1.40
N GLU A 203 -24.45 -8.46 -2.50
CA GLU A 203 -25.88 -8.76 -2.65
C GLU A 203 -26.16 -10.24 -2.99
N SER A 204 -25.11 -11.01 -3.24
CA SER A 204 -25.21 -12.41 -3.65
C SER A 204 -24.93 -13.37 -2.49
N ASP A 205 -25.75 -14.45 -2.38
CA ASP A 205 -25.46 -15.54 -1.45
C ASP A 205 -24.26 -16.36 -1.93
N PRO A 206 -23.13 -16.40 -1.19
CA PRO A 206 -21.93 -17.10 -1.61
C PRO A 206 -22.09 -18.61 -1.77
N ARG A 207 -23.16 -19.21 -1.23
CA ARG A 207 -23.43 -20.65 -1.32
C ARG A 207 -24.14 -21.06 -2.61
N GLN A 208 -24.93 -20.13 -3.20
CA GLN A 208 -25.77 -20.42 -4.36
C GLN A 208 -25.39 -19.61 -5.59
N THR A 209 -24.62 -18.54 -5.42
CA THR A 209 -24.26 -17.64 -6.52
C THR A 209 -22.82 -17.85 -6.92
N PHE A 210 -22.59 -18.10 -8.19
CA PHE A 210 -21.25 -18.13 -8.77
C PHE A 210 -20.87 -16.76 -9.30
N PHE A 211 -19.59 -16.42 -9.17
CA PHE A 211 -19.00 -15.21 -9.75
C PHE A 211 -18.13 -15.59 -10.93
N VAL A 212 -18.36 -15.00 -12.08
CA VAL A 212 -17.60 -15.23 -13.31
C VAL A 212 -17.05 -13.90 -13.81
N ALA A 213 -15.73 -13.79 -13.99
CA ALA A 213 -15.09 -12.60 -14.54
C ALA A 213 -14.53 -12.88 -15.93
N ASN A 214 -14.63 -11.93 -16.86
CA ASN A 214 -13.95 -12.00 -18.15
C ASN A 214 -13.33 -10.67 -18.58
N CYS A 215 -12.24 -10.78 -19.35
CA CYS A 215 -11.68 -9.67 -20.13
C CYS A 215 -11.40 -10.14 -21.57
N GLY A 216 -10.66 -9.38 -22.35
CA GLY A 216 -10.28 -9.82 -23.70
C GLY A 216 -9.50 -11.13 -23.66
N ALA A 217 -8.26 -11.07 -23.18
CA ALA A 217 -7.35 -12.22 -23.11
C ALA A 217 -7.59 -13.17 -21.92
N GLY A 218 -8.41 -12.80 -20.95
CA GLY A 218 -8.68 -13.66 -19.79
C GLY A 218 -7.57 -13.72 -18.73
N VAL A 219 -6.49 -12.94 -18.87
CA VAL A 219 -5.27 -13.08 -18.07
C VAL A 219 -5.29 -12.06 -16.90
N PHE A 220 -4.75 -10.85 -17.08
CA PHE A 220 -4.50 -9.92 -15.97
C PHE A 220 -5.78 -9.35 -15.34
N ARG A 221 -6.65 -8.69 -16.12
CA ARG A 221 -7.87 -8.05 -15.63
C ARG A 221 -8.84 -9.07 -15.03
N THR A 222 -8.96 -10.24 -15.67
CA THR A 222 -9.76 -11.35 -15.16
C THR A 222 -9.21 -11.88 -13.84
N THR A 223 -7.89 -12.14 -13.75
CA THR A 223 -7.26 -12.64 -12.51
C THR A 223 -7.39 -11.64 -11.37
N PHE A 224 -7.21 -10.33 -11.64
CA PHE A 224 -7.46 -9.28 -10.64
C PHE A 224 -8.90 -9.31 -10.10
N ALA A 225 -9.89 -9.40 -10.99
CA ALA A 225 -11.29 -9.50 -10.60
C ALA A 225 -11.58 -10.77 -9.79
N MET A 226 -10.97 -11.90 -10.16
CA MET A 226 -11.08 -13.16 -9.42
C MET A 226 -10.49 -13.00 -8.01
N ILE A 227 -9.28 -12.44 -7.87
CA ILE A 227 -8.63 -12.23 -6.57
C ILE A 227 -9.50 -11.34 -5.66
N ALA A 228 -9.99 -10.22 -6.18
CA ALA A 228 -10.88 -9.33 -5.44
C ALA A 228 -12.17 -10.06 -4.99
N ALA A 229 -12.77 -10.88 -5.87
CA ALA A 229 -13.95 -11.68 -5.56
C ALA A 229 -13.64 -12.76 -4.50
N VAL A 230 -12.49 -13.43 -4.59
CA VAL A 230 -12.05 -14.45 -3.61
C VAL A 230 -11.91 -13.83 -2.22
N ILE A 231 -11.28 -12.65 -2.09
CA ILE A 231 -11.13 -11.93 -0.82
C ILE A 231 -12.49 -11.62 -0.19
N VAL A 232 -13.43 -11.08 -0.97
CA VAL A 232 -14.77 -10.74 -0.47
C VAL A 232 -15.55 -12.00 -0.10
N ARG A 233 -15.54 -13.03 -0.95
CA ARG A 233 -16.23 -14.31 -0.73
C ARG A 233 -15.71 -15.05 0.48
N ARG A 234 -14.38 -15.09 0.66
CA ARG A 234 -13.79 -15.66 1.88
C ARG A 234 -14.38 -14.99 3.12
N ARG A 235 -14.41 -13.64 3.17
CA ARG A 235 -14.96 -12.91 4.33
C ARG A 235 -16.45 -13.21 4.52
N GLN A 236 -17.23 -13.23 3.45
CA GLN A 236 -18.65 -13.61 3.53
C GLN A 236 -18.81 -15.01 4.14
N MET A 237 -18.02 -16.00 3.70
CA MET A 237 -18.07 -17.36 4.23
C MET A 237 -17.65 -17.42 5.70
N VAL A 238 -16.59 -16.73 6.10
CA VAL A 238 -16.18 -16.62 7.51
C VAL A 238 -17.31 -16.05 8.38
N LEU A 239 -17.96 -14.97 7.91
CA LEU A 239 -19.06 -14.33 8.65
C LEU A 239 -20.33 -15.20 8.72
N LEU A 240 -20.58 -16.04 7.72
CA LEU A 240 -21.77 -16.91 7.65
C LEU A 240 -21.58 -18.23 8.38
N THR A 241 -20.38 -18.80 8.35
CA THR A 241 -20.11 -20.16 8.84
C THR A 241 -19.23 -20.20 10.10
N GLY A 242 -18.56 -19.12 10.42
CA GLY A 242 -17.53 -19.05 11.47
C GLY A 242 -16.24 -19.78 11.11
N ARG A 243 -16.11 -20.30 9.88
CA ARG A 243 -14.96 -21.09 9.42
C ARG A 243 -14.26 -20.39 8.25
N ASP A 244 -12.94 -20.44 8.22
CA ASP A 244 -12.16 -19.87 7.15
C ASP A 244 -11.91 -20.89 6.04
N PRO A 245 -12.40 -20.65 4.81
CA PRO A 245 -12.19 -21.54 3.68
C PRO A 245 -10.72 -21.79 3.32
N PHE A 246 -9.83 -20.86 3.65
CA PHE A 246 -8.40 -21.00 3.39
C PHE A 246 -7.72 -21.99 4.36
N VAL A 247 -8.24 -22.11 5.57
CA VAL A 247 -7.73 -23.04 6.61
C VAL A 247 -8.33 -24.43 6.44
N GLU A 248 -9.62 -24.53 6.09
CA GLU A 248 -10.33 -25.84 5.96
C GLU A 248 -9.89 -26.66 4.73
N ALA A 249 -9.34 -26.02 3.71
CA ALA A 249 -8.79 -26.73 2.57
C ALA A 249 -7.54 -27.56 2.92
N ASP A 250 -7.04 -27.46 4.15
CA ASP A 250 -5.90 -28.20 4.66
C ASP A 250 -6.33 -29.25 5.69
N PRO A 251 -6.66 -30.47 5.27
CA PRO A 251 -7.05 -31.55 6.19
C PRO A 251 -5.93 -31.91 7.18
N VAL A 252 -4.67 -31.55 6.88
CA VAL A 252 -3.53 -31.83 7.75
C VAL A 252 -3.39 -30.73 8.81
N ALA A 253 -3.64 -29.48 8.47
CA ALA A 253 -3.69 -28.37 9.43
C ALA A 253 -4.90 -28.49 10.36
N ALA A 254 -6.06 -28.91 9.84
CA ALA A 254 -7.25 -29.19 10.64
C ALA A 254 -7.05 -30.36 11.62
N ALA A 255 -6.36 -31.43 11.21
CA ALA A 255 -6.00 -32.56 12.08
C ALA A 255 -4.94 -32.18 13.13
N ALA A 256 -4.00 -31.27 12.80
CA ALA A 256 -3.00 -30.76 13.74
C ALA A 256 -3.61 -29.82 14.80
N ALA A 257 -4.54 -28.96 14.39
CA ALA A 257 -5.30 -28.09 15.30
C ALA A 257 -6.21 -28.90 16.24
N ALA A 258 -6.92 -29.91 15.73
CA ALA A 258 -7.73 -30.83 16.54
C ALA A 258 -6.90 -31.68 17.51
N ALA A 259 -5.62 -31.93 17.19
CA ALA A 259 -4.69 -32.65 18.09
C ALA A 259 -4.07 -31.74 19.16
N ALA A 260 -4.09 -30.40 18.96
CA ALA A 260 -3.59 -29.41 19.91
C ALA A 260 -4.60 -29.06 21.02
N ASP A 261 -5.91 -29.20 20.74
CA ASP A 261 -7.00 -28.94 21.69
C ASP A 261 -7.26 -30.12 22.67
N GLY A 262 -6.56 -31.23 22.53
CA GLY A 262 -6.63 -32.36 23.46
C GLY A 262 -5.60 -32.23 24.60
N ASP A 263 -6.04 -32.06 25.84
CA ASP A 263 -5.21 -32.05 27.05
C ASP A 263 -4.25 -33.28 27.06
N PRO A 264 -2.93 -33.08 27.19
CA PRO A 264 -1.99 -34.20 27.24
C PRO A 264 -2.11 -34.90 28.58
N ALA A 265 -2.55 -36.15 28.55
CA ALA A 265 -2.49 -37.04 29.73
C ALA A 265 -1.05 -37.12 30.24
N PRO A 266 -0.81 -36.96 31.55
CA PRO A 266 0.54 -36.95 32.11
C PRO A 266 1.15 -38.36 32.10
N GLY A 267 2.17 -38.59 31.28
CA GLY A 267 2.98 -39.80 31.33
C GLY A 267 3.38 -40.46 29.99
N ALA A 268 2.99 -39.98 28.83
CA ALA A 268 3.41 -40.57 27.55
C ALA A 268 4.74 -39.98 27.06
N LYS A 269 5.79 -40.80 27.06
CA LYS A 269 7.06 -40.53 26.35
C LYS A 269 6.76 -40.36 24.87
N ALA A 270 7.21 -39.21 24.29
CA ALA A 270 7.06 -38.90 22.88
C ALA A 270 7.74 -39.94 21.98
N PRO A 271 6.99 -40.66 21.13
CA PRO A 271 7.59 -41.37 20.00
C PRO A 271 7.71 -40.40 18.84
N GLY A 272 8.79 -40.51 18.10
CA GLY A 272 9.15 -39.65 16.96
C GLY A 272 7.97 -39.20 16.11
N GLY A 273 7.93 -37.88 15.88
CA GLY A 273 6.91 -37.07 15.25
C GLY A 273 5.69 -37.76 14.66
N SER A 274 4.53 -37.38 15.14
CA SER A 274 3.22 -37.81 14.62
C SER A 274 3.22 -37.84 13.08
N LEU A 275 2.54 -38.82 12.48
CA LEU A 275 2.34 -38.92 11.03
C LEU A 275 1.87 -37.54 10.44
N ALA A 276 1.01 -36.83 11.15
CA ALA A 276 0.57 -35.50 10.83
C ALA A 276 1.73 -34.46 10.75
N THR A 277 2.66 -34.48 11.72
CA THR A 277 3.87 -33.62 11.73
C THR A 277 4.78 -33.97 10.55
N ARG A 278 4.94 -35.24 10.22
CA ARG A 278 5.76 -35.69 9.07
C ARG A 278 5.11 -35.30 7.74
N LEU A 279 3.79 -35.39 7.61
CA LEU A 279 3.04 -34.96 6.44
C LEU A 279 3.09 -33.43 6.30
N LEU A 280 3.01 -32.68 7.40
CA LEU A 280 3.14 -31.23 7.39
C LEU A 280 4.55 -30.79 6.93
N HIS A 281 5.59 -31.46 7.43
CA HIS A 281 6.97 -31.23 6.97
C HIS A 281 7.16 -31.58 5.50
N ALA A 282 6.63 -32.72 5.05
CA ALA A 282 6.72 -33.13 3.65
C ALA A 282 5.99 -32.16 2.72
N ARG A 283 4.81 -31.67 3.13
CA ARG A 283 4.04 -30.66 2.39
C ARG A 283 4.76 -29.33 2.34
N ASN A 284 5.27 -28.81 3.47
CA ASN A 284 6.04 -27.57 3.51
C ASN A 284 7.28 -27.65 2.61
N SER A 285 7.97 -28.79 2.60
CA SER A 285 9.07 -29.05 1.67
C SER A 285 8.60 -29.02 0.21
N MET A 286 7.49 -29.67 -0.12
CA MET A 286 6.93 -29.69 -1.47
C MET A 286 6.50 -28.31 -1.96
N HIS A 287 5.86 -27.48 -1.10
CA HIS A 287 5.55 -26.09 -1.41
C HIS A 287 6.81 -25.24 -1.62
N HIS A 288 7.84 -25.48 -0.80
CA HIS A 288 9.13 -24.82 -0.91
C HIS A 288 9.83 -25.17 -2.24
N ASP A 289 9.82 -26.44 -2.62
CA ASP A 289 10.41 -26.92 -3.87
C ASP A 289 9.64 -26.39 -5.10
N GLN A 290 8.31 -26.34 -5.03
CA GLN A 290 7.49 -25.73 -6.08
C GLN A 290 7.75 -24.23 -6.23
N ALA A 291 7.90 -23.50 -5.11
CA ALA A 291 8.23 -22.08 -5.14
C ALA A 291 9.62 -21.83 -5.74
N LEU A 292 10.58 -22.72 -5.45
CA LEU A 292 11.91 -22.64 -6.03
C LEU A 292 11.90 -22.91 -7.54
N LEU A 293 11.16 -23.95 -7.99
CA LEU A 293 11.01 -24.24 -9.43
C LEU A 293 10.36 -23.07 -10.19
N ARG A 294 9.35 -22.44 -9.60
CA ARG A 294 8.73 -21.24 -10.17
C ARG A 294 9.72 -20.09 -10.28
N LEU A 295 10.53 -19.86 -9.25
CA LEU A 295 11.56 -18.84 -9.26
C LEU A 295 12.62 -19.09 -10.35
N VAL A 296 13.05 -20.35 -10.50
CA VAL A 296 13.95 -20.73 -11.60
C VAL A 296 13.32 -20.44 -12.97
N GLY A 297 12.01 -20.73 -13.13
CA GLY A 297 11.27 -20.41 -14.36
C GLY A 297 11.25 -18.90 -14.63
N VAL A 298 10.92 -18.08 -13.65
CA VAL A 298 10.90 -16.61 -13.78
C VAL A 298 12.29 -16.07 -14.15
N LEU A 299 13.35 -16.58 -13.52
CA LEU A 299 14.72 -16.15 -13.82
C LEU A 299 15.17 -16.60 -15.23
N SER A 300 14.91 -17.85 -15.62
CA SER A 300 15.20 -18.37 -16.95
C SER A 300 14.51 -17.54 -18.05
N GLU A 301 13.23 -17.22 -17.85
CA GLU A 301 12.46 -16.39 -18.77
C GLU A 301 13.05 -14.96 -18.90
N SER A 302 13.53 -14.38 -17.80
CA SER A 302 14.17 -13.07 -17.80
C SER A 302 15.50 -13.05 -18.56
N LEU A 303 16.23 -14.18 -18.55
CA LEU A 303 17.53 -14.35 -19.23
C LEU A 303 17.41 -14.74 -20.73
N GLY A 304 16.18 -14.85 -21.24
CA GLY A 304 15.95 -15.15 -22.66
C GLY A 304 15.43 -16.56 -22.97
N GLY A 305 15.02 -17.31 -21.94
CA GLY A 305 14.22 -18.53 -22.07
C GLY A 305 14.98 -19.81 -22.53
N SER A 306 16.27 -19.75 -22.83
CA SER A 306 16.96 -20.87 -23.46
C SER A 306 17.79 -21.76 -22.52
N ASP A 307 18.07 -21.32 -21.30
CA ASP A 307 18.96 -22.07 -20.41
C ASP A 307 18.53 -22.06 -18.95
N THR A 308 17.65 -22.99 -18.58
CA THR A 308 17.23 -23.24 -17.20
C THR A 308 18.44 -23.64 -16.33
N GLN A 309 19.46 -24.26 -16.90
CA GLN A 309 20.68 -24.69 -16.22
C GLN A 309 21.52 -23.48 -15.78
N ALA A 310 21.60 -22.43 -16.62
CA ALA A 310 22.30 -21.19 -16.28
C ALA A 310 21.62 -20.46 -15.12
N ALA A 311 20.29 -20.40 -15.13
CA ALA A 311 19.52 -19.82 -14.03
C ALA A 311 19.75 -20.58 -12.71
N LEU A 312 19.75 -21.90 -12.78
CA LEU A 312 19.96 -22.76 -11.63
C LEU A 312 21.39 -22.64 -11.08
N ASN A 313 22.40 -22.62 -11.95
CA ASN A 313 23.80 -22.41 -11.56
C ASN A 313 23.99 -21.04 -10.89
N LEU A 314 23.38 -19.99 -11.42
CA LEU A 314 23.44 -18.64 -10.82
C LEU A 314 22.88 -18.62 -9.40
N LEU A 315 21.74 -19.25 -9.19
CA LEU A 315 21.09 -19.32 -7.86
C LEU A 315 21.90 -20.15 -6.85
N MET A 316 22.55 -21.22 -7.32
CA MET A 316 23.38 -22.10 -6.48
C MET A 316 24.71 -21.44 -6.10
N THR A 317 25.26 -20.60 -6.95
CA THR A 317 26.54 -19.91 -6.71
C THR A 317 26.39 -18.63 -5.87
N GLN A 318 25.16 -18.07 -5.79
CA GLN A 318 24.90 -16.80 -5.10
C GLN A 318 23.73 -16.92 -4.10
N PRO A 319 23.96 -17.47 -2.89
CA PRO A 319 22.89 -17.69 -1.90
C PRO A 319 22.25 -16.37 -1.41
N ALA A 320 22.99 -15.26 -1.40
CA ALA A 320 22.43 -13.96 -1.08
C ALA A 320 21.41 -13.49 -2.11
N LEU A 321 21.68 -13.66 -3.41
CA LEU A 321 20.76 -13.38 -4.50
C LEU A 321 19.53 -14.29 -4.42
N LEU A 322 19.72 -15.58 -4.14
CA LEU A 322 18.62 -16.53 -3.97
C LEU A 322 17.65 -16.07 -2.87
N ASN A 323 18.14 -15.66 -1.71
CA ASN A 323 17.31 -15.15 -0.62
C ASN A 323 16.56 -13.87 -1.02
N THR A 324 17.24 -12.95 -1.70
CA THR A 324 16.65 -11.72 -2.23
C THR A 324 15.50 -12.02 -3.19
N LEU A 325 15.72 -12.90 -4.16
CA LEU A 325 14.70 -13.27 -5.14
C LEU A 325 13.54 -14.07 -4.52
N ARG A 326 13.82 -14.94 -3.53
CA ARG A 326 12.77 -15.66 -2.77
C ARG A 326 11.86 -14.70 -2.04
N ARG A 327 12.41 -13.71 -1.35
CA ARG A 327 11.61 -12.68 -0.65
C ARG A 327 10.74 -11.91 -1.65
N ALA A 328 11.31 -11.46 -2.76
CA ALA A 328 10.56 -10.77 -3.81
C ALA A 328 9.47 -11.67 -4.43
N ASN A 329 9.76 -12.94 -4.69
CA ASN A 329 8.77 -13.91 -5.18
C ASN A 329 7.64 -14.17 -4.17
N GLY A 330 7.93 -14.07 -2.87
CA GLY A 330 6.95 -14.07 -1.77
C GLY A 330 6.17 -12.76 -1.62
N GLY A 331 6.48 -11.74 -2.44
CA GLY A 331 5.81 -10.43 -2.38
C GLY A 331 6.31 -9.52 -1.26
N ASP A 332 7.48 -9.81 -0.67
CA ASP A 332 8.06 -9.00 0.41
C ASP A 332 8.77 -7.77 -0.14
N TYR A 333 8.03 -6.97 -0.92
CA TYR A 333 8.52 -5.68 -1.39
C TYR A 333 8.49 -4.63 -0.29
N GLY A 334 9.47 -3.71 -0.27
CA GLY A 334 9.59 -2.69 0.76
C GLY A 334 8.31 -1.88 0.98
N ILE A 335 7.65 -1.46 -0.10
CA ILE A 335 6.39 -0.71 -0.01
C ILE A 335 5.22 -1.56 0.53
N ILE A 336 5.22 -2.87 0.29
CA ILE A 336 4.21 -3.80 0.83
C ILE A 336 4.47 -4.02 2.32
N GLN A 337 5.73 -4.20 2.73
CA GLN A 337 6.10 -4.31 4.15
C GLN A 337 5.77 -3.02 4.91
N GLN A 338 5.96 -1.85 4.29
CA GLN A 338 5.51 -0.57 4.85
C GLN A 338 4.00 -0.57 5.09
N LEU A 339 3.22 -1.02 4.11
CA LEU A 339 1.77 -1.13 4.24
C LEU A 339 1.40 -2.07 5.38
N CYS A 340 2.00 -3.26 5.46
CA CYS A 340 1.76 -4.20 6.56
C CYS A 340 2.06 -3.58 7.94
N GLY A 341 3.12 -2.75 8.03
CA GLY A 341 3.44 -2.03 9.27
C GLY A 341 2.38 -1.00 9.68
N VAL A 342 1.66 -0.42 8.72
CA VAL A 342 0.62 0.59 8.96
C VAL A 342 -0.74 -0.05 9.25
N LEU A 343 -1.07 -1.19 8.63
CA LEU A 343 -2.34 -1.90 8.83
C LEU A 343 -2.41 -2.57 10.21
N GLU A 344 -3.61 -2.74 10.75
CA GLU A 344 -3.83 -3.33 12.08
C GLU A 344 -3.38 -4.81 12.15
N GLU A 345 -3.80 -5.61 11.16
CA GLU A 345 -3.43 -7.02 10.99
C GLU A 345 -2.66 -7.21 9.67
N GLY A 346 -1.63 -6.37 9.45
CA GLY A 346 -0.96 -6.28 8.16
C GLY A 346 -0.36 -7.58 7.64
N PRO A 347 0.44 -8.34 8.44
CA PRO A 347 1.00 -9.62 8.01
C PRO A 347 -0.07 -10.66 7.69
N GLU A 348 -1.12 -10.77 8.50
CA GLU A 348 -2.25 -11.67 8.32
C GLU A 348 -3.03 -11.28 7.06
N THR A 349 -3.27 -9.99 6.87
CA THR A 349 -3.94 -9.46 5.67
C THR A 349 -3.14 -9.74 4.41
N LYS A 350 -1.80 -9.56 4.46
CA LYS A 350 -0.92 -9.94 3.34
C LYS A 350 -1.01 -11.43 3.04
N ALA A 351 -0.97 -12.29 4.06
CA ALA A 351 -1.09 -13.74 3.89
C ALA A 351 -2.42 -14.13 3.22
N ILE A 352 -3.53 -13.49 3.57
CA ILE A 352 -4.83 -13.69 2.91
C ILE A 352 -4.78 -13.31 1.42
N VAL A 353 -4.15 -12.19 1.09
CA VAL A 353 -4.00 -11.76 -0.31
C VAL A 353 -3.09 -12.70 -1.08
N ASP A 354 -2.00 -13.15 -0.46
CA ASP A 354 -1.08 -14.10 -1.08
C ASP A 354 -1.77 -15.43 -1.39
N GLU A 355 -2.58 -15.94 -0.47
CA GLU A 355 -3.38 -17.15 -0.69
C GLU A 355 -4.46 -16.92 -1.78
N ALA A 356 -5.09 -15.75 -1.82
CA ALA A 356 -6.05 -15.40 -2.87
C ALA A 356 -5.37 -15.29 -4.24
N ILE A 357 -4.14 -14.77 -4.32
CA ILE A 357 -3.34 -14.74 -5.55
C ILE A 357 -3.00 -16.17 -5.96
N ASP A 358 -2.53 -17.02 -5.03
CA ASP A 358 -2.16 -18.39 -5.32
C ASP A 358 -3.37 -19.23 -5.71
N SER A 359 -4.54 -18.99 -5.15
CA SER A 359 -5.79 -19.66 -5.55
C SER A 359 -6.24 -19.35 -6.98
N CYS A 360 -5.80 -18.22 -7.54
CA CYS A 360 -6.15 -17.74 -8.89
C CYS A 360 -5.01 -17.89 -9.92
N MET A 361 -3.87 -18.48 -9.57
CA MET A 361 -2.60 -18.42 -10.31
C MET A 361 -2.49 -19.32 -11.56
N HIS A 362 -3.57 -19.90 -12.05
CA HIS A 362 -3.51 -20.87 -13.15
C HIS A 362 -2.86 -20.34 -14.44
N LEU A 363 -2.99 -19.07 -14.76
CA LEU A 363 -2.37 -18.43 -15.91
C LEU A 363 -1.22 -17.51 -15.54
N THR A 364 -1.40 -16.69 -14.49
CA THR A 364 -0.39 -15.73 -14.04
C THR A 364 -0.42 -15.61 -12.53
N ASN A 365 0.74 -15.45 -11.92
CA ASN A 365 0.86 -15.06 -10.51
C ASN A 365 1.31 -13.60 -10.44
N LEU A 366 0.56 -12.74 -9.74
CA LEU A 366 0.83 -11.30 -9.66
C LEU A 366 2.23 -11.02 -9.09
N ARG A 367 2.63 -11.73 -8.04
CA ARG A 367 3.95 -11.53 -7.39
C ARG A 367 5.10 -11.93 -8.30
N GLU A 368 4.96 -13.08 -9.01
CA GLU A 368 5.94 -13.54 -10.00
C GLU A 368 6.03 -12.57 -11.18
N SER A 369 4.90 -12.01 -11.61
CA SER A 369 4.88 -11.01 -12.70
C SER A 369 5.59 -9.72 -12.33
N ILE A 370 5.46 -9.24 -11.08
CA ILE A 370 6.20 -8.06 -10.58
C ILE A 370 7.71 -8.35 -10.65
N LEU A 371 8.13 -9.51 -10.15
CA LEU A 371 9.54 -9.91 -10.15
C LEU A 371 10.07 -10.06 -11.57
N LEU A 372 9.34 -10.72 -12.47
CA LEU A 372 9.71 -10.92 -13.85
C LEU A 372 9.95 -9.59 -14.59
N GLU A 373 9.01 -8.66 -14.49
CA GLU A 373 9.13 -7.34 -15.11
C GLU A 373 10.31 -6.54 -14.53
N ARG A 374 10.56 -6.67 -13.22
CA ARG A 374 11.71 -6.05 -12.56
C ARG A 374 13.05 -6.67 -13.00
N LEU A 375 13.10 -7.98 -13.20
CA LEU A 375 14.26 -8.69 -13.75
C LEU A 375 14.50 -8.29 -15.20
N ARG A 376 13.47 -8.28 -16.06
CA ARG A 376 13.56 -7.87 -17.47
C ARG A 376 14.09 -6.44 -17.61
N TYR A 377 13.69 -5.52 -16.74
CA TYR A 377 14.27 -4.17 -16.67
C TYR A 377 15.79 -4.20 -16.48
N SER A 378 16.31 -5.08 -15.61
CA SER A 378 17.73 -5.16 -15.30
C SER A 378 18.54 -5.92 -16.37
N THR A 379 17.97 -6.95 -17.00
CA THR A 379 18.66 -7.79 -17.97
C THR A 379 18.65 -7.21 -19.39
N ARG A 380 17.63 -6.43 -19.76
CA ARG A 380 17.45 -5.84 -21.10
C ARG A 380 17.90 -4.38 -21.19
N SER A 381 18.83 -3.96 -20.39
CA SER A 381 19.34 -2.57 -20.32
C SER A 381 20.00 -2.04 -21.61
N ALA A 382 20.09 -2.83 -22.66
CA ALA A 382 20.64 -2.41 -23.95
C ALA A 382 19.66 -1.55 -24.77
N ASP A 383 18.35 -1.73 -24.58
CA ASP A 383 17.27 -0.94 -25.19
C ASP A 383 16.53 -0.18 -24.07
N GLU A 384 16.82 1.12 -23.95
CA GLU A 384 16.30 1.96 -22.86
C GLU A 384 14.77 2.10 -22.92
N GLU A 385 14.17 2.11 -24.12
CA GLU A 385 12.72 2.25 -24.27
C GLU A 385 11.99 0.98 -23.84
N GLN A 386 12.49 -0.21 -24.20
CA GLN A 386 11.93 -1.48 -23.74
C GLN A 386 12.16 -1.68 -22.24
N ALA A 387 13.32 -1.32 -21.73
CA ALA A 387 13.58 -1.38 -20.29
C ALA A 387 12.61 -0.50 -19.51
N ASP A 388 12.40 0.76 -19.91
CA ASP A 388 11.43 1.67 -19.29
C ASP A 388 10.00 1.12 -19.35
N ALA A 389 9.62 0.44 -20.41
CA ALA A 389 8.30 -0.20 -20.54
C ALA A 389 8.13 -1.32 -19.51
N HIS A 390 9.16 -2.16 -19.29
CA HIS A 390 9.15 -3.18 -18.25
C HIS A 390 9.05 -2.57 -16.85
N LEU A 391 9.82 -1.51 -16.58
CA LEU A 391 9.76 -0.83 -15.27
C LEU A 391 8.37 -0.23 -15.01
N LYS A 392 7.74 0.41 -16.00
CA LYS A 392 6.37 0.92 -15.90
C LYS A 392 5.37 -0.19 -15.57
N ARG A 393 5.50 -1.35 -16.21
CA ARG A 393 4.65 -2.52 -15.92
C ARG A 393 4.88 -3.04 -14.51
N ALA A 394 6.14 -3.15 -14.07
CA ALA A 394 6.46 -3.58 -12.71
C ALA A 394 5.83 -2.66 -11.65
N PHE A 395 5.92 -1.33 -11.81
CA PHE A 395 5.27 -0.37 -10.91
C PHE A 395 3.75 -0.50 -10.91
N LYS A 396 3.14 -0.72 -12.07
CA LYS A 396 1.70 -0.92 -12.16
C LYS A 396 1.23 -2.18 -11.43
N LEU A 397 1.95 -3.30 -11.64
CA LEU A 397 1.63 -4.55 -10.95
C LEU A 397 1.86 -4.43 -9.43
N LEU A 398 2.90 -3.71 -9.00
CA LEU A 398 3.15 -3.42 -7.59
C LEU A 398 2.03 -2.55 -6.98
N GLU A 399 1.52 -1.57 -7.73
CA GLU A 399 0.34 -0.77 -7.34
C GLU A 399 -0.89 -1.66 -7.17
N VAL A 400 -1.14 -2.58 -8.09
CA VAL A 400 -2.25 -3.55 -8.01
C VAL A 400 -2.14 -4.40 -6.75
N TYR A 401 -0.95 -4.92 -6.46
CA TYR A 401 -0.72 -5.72 -5.25
C TYR A 401 -0.93 -4.90 -3.98
N TYR A 402 -0.41 -3.67 -3.93
CA TYR A 402 -0.63 -2.74 -2.83
C TYR A 402 -2.12 -2.48 -2.58
N PHE A 403 -2.89 -2.23 -3.65
CA PHE A 403 -4.35 -2.03 -3.56
C PHE A 403 -5.07 -3.27 -3.04
N LEU A 404 -4.69 -4.47 -3.48
CA LEU A 404 -5.31 -5.70 -3.01
C LEU A 404 -5.07 -5.93 -1.52
N VAL A 405 -3.86 -5.62 -1.01
CA VAL A 405 -3.58 -5.72 0.43
C VAL A 405 -4.40 -4.70 1.22
N ALA A 406 -4.45 -3.45 0.78
CA ALA A 406 -5.28 -2.42 1.42
C ALA A 406 -6.78 -2.78 1.36
N PHE A 407 -7.24 -3.34 0.25
CA PHE A 407 -8.63 -3.78 0.08
C PHE A 407 -8.97 -4.97 0.99
N ALA A 408 -8.06 -5.92 1.15
CA ALA A 408 -8.27 -7.07 2.02
C ALA A 408 -8.40 -6.64 3.49
N ASP A 409 -7.63 -5.65 3.94
CA ASP A 409 -7.76 -5.09 5.29
C ASP A 409 -9.13 -4.44 5.50
N TYR A 410 -9.58 -3.62 4.53
CA TYR A 410 -10.93 -3.07 4.54
C TYR A 410 -12.01 -4.17 4.61
N VAL A 411 -11.87 -5.23 3.81
CA VAL A 411 -12.83 -6.36 3.78
C VAL A 411 -12.81 -7.11 5.12
N ASN A 412 -11.64 -7.36 5.69
CA ASN A 412 -11.50 -8.06 6.97
C ASN A 412 -12.03 -7.23 8.16
N ALA A 413 -11.85 -5.92 8.15
CA ALA A 413 -12.38 -5.01 9.16
C ALA A 413 -13.92 -4.98 9.18
N SER A 414 -14.58 -5.40 8.10
CA SER A 414 -16.03 -5.46 8.03
C SER A 414 -16.62 -6.53 8.95
N ARG A 415 -17.46 -6.10 9.89
CA ARG A 415 -18.15 -6.99 10.85
C ARG A 415 -19.40 -7.66 10.28
N THR A 416 -19.86 -7.21 9.11
CA THR A 416 -21.09 -7.72 8.47
C THR A 416 -20.82 -7.96 6.99
N ALA A 417 -21.46 -8.97 6.41
CA ALA A 417 -21.38 -9.31 4.98
C ALA A 417 -21.94 -8.22 4.04
N VAL A 418 -22.57 -7.19 4.60
CA VAL A 418 -23.20 -6.09 3.84
C VAL A 418 -22.20 -4.99 3.48
N PHE A 419 -21.00 -4.95 4.06
CA PHE A 419 -19.97 -3.95 3.80
C PHE A 419 -20.55 -2.52 3.79
N ARG A 420 -21.00 -2.03 4.96
CA ARG A 420 -21.75 -0.76 5.09
C ARG A 420 -20.96 0.47 4.64
N HIS A 421 -19.66 0.49 4.90
CA HIS A 421 -18.77 1.57 4.49
C HIS A 421 -18.17 1.24 3.14
N ARG A 422 -17.89 2.25 2.31
CA ARG A 422 -17.21 2.05 1.04
C ARG A 422 -15.69 2.02 1.24
N PHE A 423 -14.99 1.32 0.37
CA PHE A 423 -13.52 1.28 0.39
C PHE A 423 -12.89 2.68 0.18
N VAL A 424 -13.49 3.50 -0.68
CA VAL A 424 -13.07 4.90 -0.87
C VAL A 424 -13.14 5.70 0.43
N ASP A 425 -14.17 5.51 1.24
CA ASP A 425 -14.32 6.24 2.51
C ASP A 425 -13.33 5.70 3.56
N TRP A 426 -13.05 4.39 3.54
CA TRP A 426 -12.01 3.77 4.34
C TRP A 426 -10.61 4.30 3.99
N LEU A 427 -10.30 4.49 2.70
CA LEU A 427 -9.04 5.08 2.23
C LEU A 427 -8.90 6.56 2.62
N LYS A 428 -9.98 7.34 2.55
CA LYS A 428 -9.98 8.75 2.98
C LYS A 428 -9.64 8.90 4.46
N ALA A 429 -10.06 7.96 5.28
CA ALA A 429 -9.72 7.93 6.70
C ALA A 429 -8.26 7.48 6.97
N ARG A 430 -7.50 7.12 5.92
CA ARG A 430 -6.12 6.63 6.00
C ARG A 430 -5.22 7.35 4.97
N PRO A 431 -4.94 8.64 5.19
CA PRO A 431 -4.19 9.47 4.23
C PRO A 431 -2.78 8.91 3.93
N GLU A 432 -2.14 8.25 4.89
CA GLU A 432 -0.82 7.63 4.75
C GLU A 432 -0.81 6.54 3.66
N ILE A 433 -1.88 5.74 3.55
CA ILE A 433 -2.04 4.72 2.50
C ILE A 433 -2.19 5.39 1.13
N SER A 434 -3.06 6.41 1.04
CA SER A 434 -3.27 7.17 -0.20
C SER A 434 -2.00 7.88 -0.67
N GLN A 435 -1.20 8.42 0.24
CA GLN A 435 0.08 9.06 -0.08
C GLN A 435 1.13 8.05 -0.56
N ALA A 436 1.15 6.83 0.00
CA ALA A 436 2.02 5.76 -0.49
C ALA A 436 1.65 5.34 -1.92
N ILE A 437 0.36 5.26 -2.25
CA ILE A 437 -0.12 5.02 -3.62
C ILE A 437 0.39 6.13 -4.57
N GLN A 438 0.28 7.39 -4.17
CA GLN A 438 0.80 8.50 -4.96
C GLN A 438 2.32 8.42 -5.15
N ARG A 439 3.07 7.94 -4.16
CA ARG A 439 4.51 7.68 -4.31
C ARG A 439 4.79 6.62 -5.38
N ILE A 440 4.06 5.51 -5.39
CA ILE A 440 4.20 4.47 -6.43
C ILE A 440 3.96 5.08 -7.82
N ARG A 441 2.97 5.94 -7.97
CA ARG A 441 2.58 6.57 -9.25
C ARG A 441 3.57 7.62 -9.74
N THR A 442 4.13 8.44 -8.85
CA THR A 442 4.95 9.60 -9.19
C THR A 442 6.44 9.27 -9.23
N MET A 443 6.91 8.34 -8.41
CA MET A 443 8.32 8.04 -8.24
C MET A 443 8.78 6.85 -9.11
N ARG A 444 8.43 6.84 -10.39
CA ARG A 444 8.70 5.74 -11.34
C ARG A 444 10.19 5.39 -11.57
N ARG A 445 11.14 6.11 -10.98
CA ARG A 445 12.57 5.80 -11.03
C ARG A 445 13.16 5.40 -9.68
N HIS A 446 12.35 5.34 -8.62
CA HIS A 446 12.81 5.00 -7.28
C HIS A 446 12.72 3.50 -7.02
N LEU A 447 13.76 2.78 -7.38
CA LEU A 447 13.85 1.32 -7.29
C LEU A 447 13.79 0.79 -5.85
N TYR A 448 14.01 1.64 -4.83
CA TYR A 448 13.93 1.23 -3.43
C TYR A 448 12.53 0.72 -3.02
N LEU A 449 11.46 1.10 -3.76
CA LEU A 449 10.11 0.55 -3.54
C LEU A 449 10.03 -0.95 -3.80
N PHE A 450 10.97 -1.48 -4.61
CA PHE A 450 11.13 -2.90 -4.89
C PHE A 450 12.12 -3.61 -3.97
N ASP A 451 12.59 -2.99 -2.87
CA ASP A 451 13.41 -3.75 -1.93
C ASP A 451 12.74 -5.13 -1.66
N PRO A 452 13.46 -6.27 -1.69
CA PRO A 452 14.90 -6.48 -1.69
C PRO A 452 15.57 -6.47 -3.08
N VAL A 453 14.82 -6.37 -4.18
CA VAL A 453 15.36 -6.39 -5.56
C VAL A 453 15.64 -4.99 -6.11
N THR A 454 16.16 -4.11 -5.26
CA THR A 454 16.53 -2.74 -5.64
C THR A 454 17.70 -2.72 -6.60
N ASP A 455 18.77 -3.45 -6.29
CA ASP A 455 19.95 -3.59 -7.12
C ASP A 455 20.06 -5.03 -7.66
N LEU A 456 19.96 -5.15 -8.96
CA LEU A 456 20.09 -6.41 -9.72
C LEU A 456 21.20 -6.29 -10.78
N SER A 457 22.14 -5.36 -10.62
CA SER A 457 23.25 -5.14 -11.53
C SER A 457 24.12 -6.38 -11.74
N ALA A 458 24.16 -7.26 -10.74
CA ALA A 458 24.83 -8.57 -10.82
C ALA A 458 24.28 -9.48 -11.92
N LEU A 459 23.02 -9.27 -12.36
CA LEU A 459 22.38 -10.05 -13.42
C LEU A 459 22.62 -9.47 -14.83
N SER A 460 23.07 -8.22 -14.93
CA SER A 460 23.42 -7.62 -16.21
C SER A 460 24.82 -8.10 -16.62
N GLY A 461 25.02 -8.51 -17.89
CA GLY A 461 26.31 -9.01 -18.40
C GLY A 461 27.52 -8.05 -18.26
N LYS A 462 27.30 -6.87 -17.68
CA LYS A 462 28.33 -5.93 -17.17
C LYS A 462 28.72 -6.25 -15.72
N GLY A 463 28.12 -7.25 -15.10
CA GLY A 463 28.25 -7.53 -13.67
C GLY A 463 29.50 -8.31 -13.27
N GLU A 464 30.24 -8.94 -14.19
CA GLU A 464 31.49 -9.64 -13.81
C GLU A 464 32.51 -8.70 -13.16
N MET A 465 32.52 -7.41 -13.52
CA MET A 465 33.37 -6.40 -12.88
C MET A 465 32.78 -5.81 -11.60
N ALA A 466 31.46 -5.86 -11.40
CA ALA A 466 30.79 -5.35 -10.21
C ALA A 466 30.80 -6.37 -9.07
N LEU A 467 30.71 -7.67 -9.36
CA LEU A 467 30.78 -8.75 -8.38
C LEU A 467 32.15 -8.84 -7.70
N ALA A 468 33.22 -8.51 -8.42
CA ALA A 468 34.57 -8.41 -7.85
C ALA A 468 34.73 -7.23 -6.86
N ARG A 469 33.79 -6.28 -6.84
CA ARG A 469 33.81 -5.08 -5.96
C ARG A 469 32.98 -5.23 -4.70
N THR A 470 32.02 -6.15 -4.64
CA THR A 470 31.14 -6.31 -3.46
C THR A 470 31.70 -7.22 -2.39
N ASP A 471 32.71 -8.04 -2.68
CA ASP A 471 33.24 -8.99 -1.68
C ASP A 471 34.52 -8.55 -0.95
N SER A 472 35.11 -7.39 -1.23
CA SER A 472 36.40 -7.10 -0.61
C SER A 472 36.89 -5.66 -0.53
N THR A 473 36.01 -4.65 -0.55
CA THR A 473 36.51 -3.31 -0.21
C THR A 473 35.53 -2.59 0.73
N PRO A 474 35.98 -2.28 1.96
CA PRO A 474 35.31 -1.21 2.73
C PRO A 474 35.39 0.06 1.86
N ALA A 475 34.24 0.71 1.65
CA ALA A 475 34.21 1.98 0.93
C ALA A 475 35.31 2.91 1.45
N ARG A 476 36.09 3.48 0.51
CA ARG A 476 37.16 4.40 0.88
C ARG A 476 36.59 5.53 1.74
N PRO A 477 37.22 5.87 2.87
CA PRO A 477 36.85 7.05 3.65
C PRO A 477 37.11 8.28 2.76
N GLY A 478 36.05 8.93 2.31
CA GLY A 478 36.17 10.17 1.52
C GLY A 478 35.09 10.43 0.48
N GLU A 479 34.29 9.45 0.05
CA GLU A 479 33.10 9.69 -0.80
C GLU A 479 31.87 9.91 0.10
N LEU A 480 31.75 11.11 0.59
CA LEU A 480 30.50 11.65 1.16
C LEU A 480 29.48 11.77 0.02
N SER A 481 28.65 10.76 -0.17
CA SER A 481 27.42 10.98 -0.90
C SER A 481 26.56 11.91 -0.03
N ALA A 482 26.06 12.99 -0.63
CA ALA A 482 25.28 14.04 0.04
C ALA A 482 23.92 13.55 0.63
N GLN A 483 23.77 12.26 0.91
CA GLN A 483 22.50 11.64 1.27
C GLN A 483 22.45 10.87 2.60
N GLY A 484 23.49 10.87 3.40
CA GLY A 484 23.38 10.25 4.73
C GLY A 484 24.73 10.00 5.39
N ALA A 485 24.82 10.20 6.70
CA ALA A 485 25.94 9.74 7.49
C ALA A 485 26.01 8.21 7.44
N GLN A 486 27.15 7.64 7.10
CA GLN A 486 27.36 6.19 7.17
C GLN A 486 27.16 5.72 8.62
N VAL A 487 26.45 4.63 8.78
CA VAL A 487 26.41 3.89 10.05
C VAL A 487 27.76 3.18 10.17
N THR A 488 28.67 3.76 10.93
CA THR A 488 29.94 3.13 11.27
C THR A 488 29.72 2.21 12.45
N GLY A 489 29.96 0.93 12.31
CA GLY A 489 29.83 0.04 13.44
C GLY A 489 30.00 -1.43 13.21
N ASP A 490 29.81 -2.16 14.25
CA ASP A 490 29.90 -3.57 14.45
C ASP A 490 29.12 -4.39 13.39
N SER A 491 29.77 -5.37 12.80
CA SER A 491 29.16 -6.30 11.83
C SER A 491 27.98 -7.08 12.42
N PHE A 492 27.99 -7.30 13.74
CA PHE A 492 26.89 -7.96 14.45
C PHE A 492 25.66 -7.04 14.58
N ALA A 493 25.85 -5.76 14.86
CA ALA A 493 24.77 -4.78 14.87
C ALA A 493 24.12 -4.67 13.48
N GLU A 494 24.91 -4.69 12.42
CA GLU A 494 24.40 -4.70 11.06
C GLU A 494 23.59 -5.98 10.75
N PHE A 495 24.06 -7.13 11.21
CA PHE A 495 23.33 -8.40 11.08
C PHE A 495 21.96 -8.30 11.78
N VAL A 496 21.90 -7.78 13.01
CA VAL A 496 20.62 -7.63 13.75
C VAL A 496 19.67 -6.70 13.00
N VAL A 497 20.13 -5.53 12.54
CA VAL A 497 19.28 -4.59 11.76
C VAL A 497 18.70 -5.23 10.50
N ARG A 498 19.50 -6.05 9.80
CA ARG A 498 19.03 -6.74 8.57
C ARG A 498 18.05 -7.87 8.85
N ASN A 499 18.08 -8.46 10.04
CA ASN A 499 17.29 -9.64 10.42
C ASN A 499 16.21 -9.31 11.47
N ARG A 500 15.88 -8.05 11.69
CA ARG A 500 14.75 -7.66 12.52
C ARG A 500 13.47 -8.31 12.03
N SER A 501 12.68 -8.85 12.95
CA SER A 501 11.46 -9.61 12.65
C SER A 501 10.18 -8.87 13.01
N GLY A 502 10.29 -7.65 13.54
CA GLY A 502 9.12 -6.83 13.91
C GLY A 502 8.30 -6.40 12.70
N VAL A 503 7.02 -6.15 12.92
CA VAL A 503 6.10 -5.62 11.91
C VAL A 503 6.36 -4.15 11.66
N VAL A 504 6.55 -3.38 12.73
CA VAL A 504 6.88 -1.95 12.69
C VAL A 504 8.39 -1.73 12.72
N LEU A 505 9.09 -2.42 13.63
CA LEU A 505 10.55 -2.47 13.70
C LEU A 505 11.08 -3.54 12.72
N ARG A 506 10.86 -3.33 11.44
CA ARG A 506 11.16 -4.26 10.35
C ARG A 506 12.63 -4.26 9.91
N PRO A 507 13.07 -5.23 9.08
CA PRO A 507 14.43 -5.27 8.55
C PRO A 507 14.86 -3.93 7.89
N GLY A 508 16.08 -3.50 8.17
CA GLY A 508 16.64 -2.27 7.61
C GLY A 508 16.29 -0.99 8.36
N LEU A 509 15.46 -1.06 9.40
CA LEU A 509 15.16 0.10 10.25
C LEU A 509 16.08 0.18 11.47
N LEU A 510 16.45 1.39 11.82
CA LEU A 510 17.22 1.74 13.00
C LEU A 510 16.29 2.30 14.08
N LEU A 511 16.51 1.95 15.31
CA LEU A 511 15.90 2.59 16.48
C LEU A 511 16.86 3.65 16.98
N LYS A 512 16.67 4.92 16.58
CA LYS A 512 17.60 6.04 16.83
C LYS A 512 17.10 6.94 17.95
N CYS A 513 18.00 7.24 18.88
CA CYS A 513 17.76 8.22 19.93
C CYS A 513 17.61 9.64 19.33
N ASP A 514 16.56 10.35 19.74
CA ASP A 514 16.28 11.73 19.30
C ASP A 514 16.82 12.79 20.28
N ILE A 515 17.79 12.45 21.11
CA ILE A 515 18.55 13.40 21.91
C ILE A 515 19.79 13.83 21.11
N TRP A 516 20.02 15.12 21.04
CA TRP A 516 21.08 15.74 20.25
C TRP A 516 22.12 16.39 21.17
N PRO A 517 23.19 15.69 21.58
CA PRO A 517 24.19 16.25 22.52
C PRO A 517 24.81 17.53 22.02
N GLU A 518 25.15 17.63 20.75
CA GLU A 518 25.77 18.81 20.15
C GLU A 518 24.87 20.04 20.10
N PHE A 519 23.52 19.83 20.06
CA PHE A 519 22.58 20.93 20.09
C PHE A 519 22.32 21.46 21.50
N ALA A 520 22.65 20.71 22.55
CA ALA A 520 22.49 21.17 23.90
C ALA A 520 23.38 22.40 24.18
N GLU A 521 24.57 22.45 23.61
CA GLU A 521 25.50 23.58 23.74
C GLU A 521 25.12 24.79 22.88
N ARG A 522 24.39 24.57 21.78
CA ARG A 522 23.90 25.60 20.85
C ARG A 522 22.43 25.89 20.99
N SER A 523 21.79 25.45 22.08
CA SER A 523 20.37 25.63 22.30
C SER A 523 20.02 27.09 22.45
N ALA A 524 19.18 27.61 21.55
CA ALA A 524 18.58 28.93 21.72
C ALA A 524 17.39 28.82 22.69
N GLY A 525 17.38 29.62 23.74
CA GLY A 525 16.25 29.65 24.68
C GLY A 525 16.66 29.42 26.14
N LEU A 526 15.72 29.00 26.94
CA LEU A 526 15.90 28.73 28.34
C LEU A 526 16.64 27.39 28.54
N PRO A 527 17.68 27.32 29.34
CA PRO A 527 18.39 26.08 29.61
C PRO A 527 17.52 25.20 30.51
N VAL A 528 16.89 24.15 29.90
CA VAL A 528 16.12 23.12 30.62
C VAL A 528 16.78 21.78 30.34
N ARG A 529 17.16 21.07 31.40
CA ARG A 529 17.80 19.75 31.27
C ARG A 529 16.83 18.74 30.69
N GLY A 530 17.28 17.93 29.73
CA GLY A 530 16.49 16.89 29.08
C GLY A 530 15.68 17.34 27.84
N THR A 531 15.91 18.58 27.37
CA THR A 531 15.37 19.08 26.11
C THR A 531 16.30 20.15 25.51
N VAL A 532 16.04 20.52 24.25
CA VAL A 532 16.69 21.64 23.57
C VAL A 532 15.66 22.61 22.98
N ASN A 533 16.09 23.83 22.70
CA ASN A 533 15.24 24.89 22.10
C ASN A 533 13.95 25.18 22.88
N PHE A 534 13.98 25.00 24.22
CA PHE A 534 12.86 25.36 25.06
C PHE A 534 12.77 26.89 25.18
N ARG A 535 11.64 27.46 24.79
CA ARG A 535 11.42 28.91 24.80
C ARG A 535 9.98 29.26 25.06
N ARG A 536 9.74 30.45 25.58
CA ARG A 536 8.42 31.07 25.70
C ARG A 536 8.22 32.06 24.55
N VAL A 537 7.08 32.04 23.91
CA VAL A 537 6.70 33.08 22.93
C VAL A 537 6.44 34.37 23.71
N PRO A 538 7.16 35.47 23.39
CA PRO A 538 7.11 36.73 24.16
C PRO A 538 5.68 37.24 24.34
N GLY A 539 5.34 37.69 25.56
CA GLY A 539 4.02 38.23 25.86
C GLY A 539 2.88 37.22 25.91
N THR A 540 3.16 35.91 25.83
CA THR A 540 2.15 34.85 25.85
C THR A 540 2.50 33.75 26.85
N ASN A 541 1.56 32.83 27.11
CA ASN A 541 1.81 31.60 27.86
C ASN A 541 2.01 30.37 26.91
N ILE A 542 2.54 30.61 25.72
CA ILE A 542 2.88 29.58 24.75
C ILE A 542 4.36 29.25 24.92
N PHE A 543 4.67 27.96 25.05
CA PHE A 543 6.02 27.43 25.20
C PHE A 543 6.31 26.46 24.06
N ALA A 544 7.49 26.49 23.54
CA ALA A 544 7.94 25.68 22.43
C ALA A 544 9.19 24.90 22.82
N THR A 545 9.29 23.62 22.41
CA THR A 545 10.43 22.76 22.76
C THR A 545 10.70 21.70 21.71
N ALA A 546 11.86 21.05 21.75
CA ALA A 546 12.14 19.81 21.06
C ALA A 546 11.49 18.61 21.76
N GLN A 547 11.67 17.39 21.22
CA GLN A 547 11.23 16.16 21.89
C GLN A 547 12.02 15.97 23.19
N PRO A 548 11.38 16.01 24.37
CA PRO A 548 12.07 15.89 25.64
C PRO A 548 12.24 14.43 26.08
N THR A 549 13.20 14.22 27.01
CA THR A 549 13.24 13.01 27.84
C THR A 549 12.13 13.06 28.91
N VAL A 550 11.89 11.97 29.61
CA VAL A 550 10.95 11.94 30.74
C VAL A 550 11.35 12.97 31.82
N GLU A 551 12.63 13.04 32.17
CA GLU A 551 13.17 14.08 33.06
C GLU A 551 12.93 15.48 32.50
N GLY A 552 13.11 15.67 31.19
CA GLY A 552 12.87 16.93 30.50
C GLY A 552 11.40 17.37 30.55
N ILE A 553 10.43 16.43 30.47
CA ILE A 553 9.01 16.74 30.62
C ILE A 553 8.73 17.35 32.00
N HIS A 554 9.22 16.70 33.08
CA HIS A 554 9.07 17.20 34.44
C HIS A 554 9.70 18.60 34.64
N ASN A 555 10.92 18.78 34.12
CA ASN A 555 11.64 20.06 34.20
C ASN A 555 10.93 21.19 33.43
N ILE A 556 10.35 20.85 32.24
CA ILE A 556 9.55 21.81 31.47
C ILE A 556 8.30 22.20 32.27
N LEU A 557 7.55 21.24 32.79
CA LEU A 557 6.34 21.50 33.55
C LEU A 557 6.61 22.36 34.80
N GLY A 558 7.67 22.05 35.57
CA GLY A 558 8.09 22.89 36.72
C GLY A 558 8.40 24.32 36.26
N THR A 559 9.18 24.50 35.21
CA THR A 559 9.54 25.84 34.68
C THR A 559 8.32 26.58 34.13
N VAL A 560 7.37 25.90 33.53
CA VAL A 560 6.11 26.49 33.02
C VAL A 560 5.25 26.97 34.18
N ILE A 561 5.03 26.14 35.20
CA ILE A 561 4.21 26.44 36.36
C ILE A 561 4.79 27.66 37.14
N GLU A 562 6.09 27.69 37.38
CA GLU A 562 6.77 28.83 38.04
C GLU A 562 6.59 30.15 37.29
N ARG A 563 6.39 30.14 36.00
CA ARG A 563 6.24 31.32 35.15
C ARG A 563 4.83 31.73 34.84
N LEU A 564 3.85 30.91 35.25
CA LEU A 564 2.46 31.24 35.12
C LEU A 564 2.05 32.23 36.24
N PRO A 565 1.20 33.24 35.93
CA PRO A 565 0.62 34.04 36.96
C PRO A 565 -0.25 33.18 37.89
N ALA A 566 -0.35 33.57 39.14
CA ALA A 566 -1.18 32.89 40.12
C ALA A 566 -2.63 32.77 39.60
N SER A 567 -3.16 31.56 39.53
CA SER A 567 -4.55 31.34 39.15
C SER A 567 -5.50 31.77 40.26
N PRO A 568 -6.61 32.47 39.96
CA PRO A 568 -7.64 32.75 40.94
C PRO A 568 -8.25 31.52 41.59
N SER A 569 -8.26 30.40 40.91
CA SER A 569 -8.74 29.08 41.39
C SER A 569 -7.66 28.28 42.13
N GLY A 570 -6.41 28.73 42.16
CA GLY A 570 -5.27 27.95 42.64
C GLY A 570 -4.87 26.77 41.77
N GLN A 571 -5.50 26.57 40.61
CA GLN A 571 -5.24 25.44 39.72
C GLN A 571 -4.48 25.91 38.48
N HIS A 572 -3.39 25.24 38.14
CA HIS A 572 -2.62 25.46 36.92
C HIS A 572 -3.10 24.50 35.81
N VAL A 573 -3.46 25.04 34.65
CA VAL A 573 -3.87 24.24 33.46
C VAL A 573 -2.79 24.31 32.42
N VAL A 574 -2.25 23.14 32.01
CA VAL A 574 -1.24 23.00 30.97
C VAL A 574 -1.79 22.11 29.87
N THR A 575 -1.77 22.62 28.65
CA THR A 575 -2.12 21.85 27.45
C THR A 575 -0.84 21.55 26.69
N TRP A 576 -0.54 20.26 26.52
CA TRP A 576 0.64 19.80 25.79
C TRP A 576 0.26 19.28 24.42
N ILE A 577 0.84 19.83 23.35
CA ILE A 577 0.58 19.45 21.96
C ILE A 577 1.86 18.89 21.34
N ASN A 578 1.87 17.60 21.02
CA ASN A 578 2.96 16.94 20.31
C ASN A 578 2.65 16.88 18.81
N LEU A 579 3.55 17.40 17.98
CA LEU A 579 3.37 17.56 16.53
C LEU A 579 4.05 16.48 15.70
N ARG A 580 4.54 15.42 16.34
CA ARG A 580 5.29 14.39 15.64
C ARG A 580 4.37 13.39 14.97
N GLU A 581 4.65 13.08 13.71
CA GLU A 581 4.00 12.01 12.94
C GLU A 581 4.81 10.70 12.96
N GLU A 582 6.08 10.79 13.34
CA GLU A 582 6.94 9.61 13.44
C GLU A 582 6.59 8.82 14.71
N PRO A 583 6.46 7.46 14.61
CA PRO A 583 6.23 6.64 15.80
C PRO A 583 7.44 6.69 16.74
N LEU A 584 7.15 6.80 18.03
CA LEU A 584 8.12 6.95 19.10
C LEU A 584 7.92 5.89 20.16
N VAL A 585 9.03 5.47 20.75
CA VAL A 585 9.06 4.67 21.97
C VAL A 585 10.10 5.26 22.92
N TYR A 586 9.77 5.30 24.19
CA TYR A 586 10.72 5.66 25.24
C TYR A 586 11.38 4.39 25.77
N ILE A 587 12.71 4.44 25.91
CA ILE A 587 13.51 3.39 26.52
C ILE A 587 14.38 4.07 27.58
N SER A 588 14.31 3.58 28.81
CA SER A 588 15.03 4.17 29.96
C SER A 588 14.85 5.70 30.06
N GLY A 589 13.63 6.17 29.75
CA GLY A 589 13.27 7.60 29.80
C GLY A 589 13.77 8.45 28.64
N ARG A 590 14.37 7.87 27.63
CA ARG A 590 14.86 8.54 26.40
C ARG A 590 13.97 8.23 25.20
N PRO A 591 13.64 9.22 24.33
CA PRO A 591 12.83 9.00 23.16
C PRO A 591 13.64 8.41 22.01
N TYR A 592 13.14 7.35 21.40
CA TYR A 592 13.68 6.71 20.21
C TYR A 592 12.66 6.71 19.10
N CYS A 593 13.13 6.93 17.87
CA CYS A 593 12.29 6.90 16.67
C CYS A 593 12.90 6.00 15.60
N LEU A 594 12.08 5.61 14.64
CA LEU A 594 12.49 4.78 13.52
C LEU A 594 13.22 5.61 12.46
N ARG A 595 14.32 5.07 11.90
CA ARG A 595 15.08 5.63 10.78
C ARG A 595 15.43 4.53 9.79
N GLU A 596 15.50 4.87 8.51
CA GLU A 596 16.05 3.96 7.52
C GLU A 596 17.59 3.94 7.61
N ARG A 597 18.19 2.75 7.52
CA ARG A 597 19.64 2.56 7.56
C ARG A 597 20.39 3.45 6.56
N GLY A 598 19.87 3.58 5.34
CA GLY A 598 20.47 4.41 4.28
C GLY A 598 20.23 5.92 4.44
N LEU A 599 19.29 6.32 5.30
CA LEU A 599 18.85 7.71 5.52
C LEU A 599 18.72 8.03 7.01
N SER A 600 19.68 7.61 7.81
CA SER A 600 19.62 7.60 9.27
C SER A 600 19.38 8.98 9.93
N LEU A 601 19.64 10.07 9.23
CA LEU A 601 19.39 11.45 9.68
C LEU A 601 18.03 12.01 9.24
N ARG A 602 17.32 11.35 8.32
CA ARG A 602 16.02 11.82 7.82
C ARG A 602 14.87 11.07 8.47
N ASN A 603 13.75 11.76 8.64
CA ASN A 603 12.49 11.14 9.08
C ASN A 603 11.99 10.18 8.01
N ILE A 604 11.44 9.04 8.46
CA ILE A 604 10.73 8.11 7.58
C ILE A 604 9.47 8.79 7.08
N ARG A 605 9.20 8.69 5.77
CA ARG A 605 8.03 9.29 5.14
C ARG A 605 6.82 8.36 5.05
N ASP A 606 6.95 7.14 5.57
CA ASP A 606 5.93 6.08 5.45
C ASP A 606 4.63 6.44 6.14
N TYR A 607 4.71 7.26 7.17
CA TYR A 607 3.61 7.65 8.03
C TYR A 607 3.06 9.05 7.72
N SER A 608 3.46 9.66 6.61
CA SER A 608 3.05 11.02 6.26
C SER A 608 1.54 11.15 6.18
N GLY A 609 0.97 12.08 6.96
CA GLY A 609 -0.45 12.34 7.06
C GLY A 609 -1.23 11.36 7.94
N ILE A 610 -0.56 10.52 8.73
CA ILE A 610 -1.21 9.59 9.66
C ILE A 610 -2.02 10.36 10.74
N GLN A 611 -3.18 9.85 11.07
CA GLN A 611 -4.02 10.40 12.12
C GLN A 611 -3.54 9.99 13.52
N SER A 612 -3.87 10.79 14.53
CA SER A 612 -3.44 10.62 15.93
C SER A 612 -3.74 9.23 16.50
N ASP A 613 -4.97 8.73 16.31
CA ASP A 613 -5.40 7.45 16.87
C ASP A 613 -4.64 6.28 16.23
N ARG A 614 -4.40 6.36 14.92
CA ARG A 614 -3.64 5.34 14.19
C ARG A 614 -2.15 5.36 14.55
N LEU A 615 -1.62 6.56 14.81
CA LEU A 615 -0.25 6.70 15.26
C LEU A 615 -0.06 6.10 16.67
N ALA A 616 -1.02 6.28 17.58
CA ALA A 616 -0.99 5.65 18.89
C ALA A 616 -0.99 4.11 18.80
N GLN A 617 -1.86 3.52 17.96
CA GLN A 617 -1.88 2.07 17.71
C GLN A 617 -0.57 1.57 17.08
N LEU A 618 0.06 2.38 16.23
CA LEU A 618 1.35 2.07 15.63
C LEU A 618 2.47 2.05 16.69
N GLU A 619 2.44 2.97 17.64
CA GLU A 619 3.40 3.03 18.76
C GLU A 619 3.25 1.85 19.72
N GLU A 620 2.01 1.40 19.98
CA GLU A 620 1.77 0.18 20.75
C GLU A 620 2.38 -1.08 20.07
N ARG A 621 2.23 -1.19 18.75
CA ARG A 621 2.86 -2.27 17.98
C ARG A 621 4.38 -2.16 17.97
N LEU A 622 4.92 -0.94 17.83
CA LEU A 622 6.36 -0.70 17.92
C LEU A 622 6.89 -1.13 19.31
N LEU A 623 6.18 -0.79 20.38
CA LEU A 623 6.52 -1.24 21.73
C LEU A 623 6.54 -2.77 21.80
N GLY A 624 5.55 -3.45 21.22
CA GLY A 624 5.50 -4.91 21.13
C GLY A 624 6.72 -5.50 20.40
N ASP A 625 7.10 -4.93 19.27
CA ASP A 625 8.28 -5.35 18.50
C ASP A 625 9.58 -5.14 19.28
N VAL A 626 9.72 -3.99 19.96
CA VAL A 626 10.91 -3.66 20.80
C VAL A 626 11.02 -4.62 21.98
N VAL A 627 9.90 -4.96 22.64
CA VAL A 627 9.88 -5.94 23.73
C VAL A 627 10.22 -7.34 23.22
N ALA A 628 9.77 -7.72 22.04
CA ALA A 628 10.12 -8.99 21.42
C ALA A 628 11.63 -9.08 21.11
N GLU A 629 12.23 -8.00 20.55
CA GLU A 629 13.67 -7.91 20.28
C GLU A 629 14.47 -7.94 21.60
N LEU A 630 14.02 -7.26 22.64
CA LEU A 630 14.63 -7.27 23.97
C LEU A 630 14.66 -8.68 24.58
N ASN A 631 13.54 -9.41 24.49
CA ASN A 631 13.45 -10.78 24.98
C ASN A 631 14.35 -11.74 24.19
N ALA A 632 14.48 -11.56 22.90
CA ALA A 632 15.37 -12.35 22.05
C ALA A 632 16.85 -12.01 22.29
N GLY A 633 17.17 -10.81 22.77
CA GLY A 633 18.51 -10.32 23.07
C GLY A 633 18.95 -10.46 24.53
N ASP A 634 18.27 -11.30 25.33
CA ASP A 634 18.59 -11.53 26.77
C ASP A 634 18.66 -10.22 27.58
N GLY A 635 17.77 -9.27 27.33
CA GLY A 635 17.71 -7.97 28.02
C GLY A 635 18.60 -6.89 27.40
N LYS A 636 19.20 -7.15 26.24
CA LYS A 636 19.98 -6.16 25.46
C LYS A 636 19.26 -5.76 24.20
N LEU A 637 19.17 -4.47 23.99
CA LEU A 637 18.50 -3.88 22.83
C LEU A 637 19.49 -3.12 21.97
N LEU A 638 19.46 -3.34 20.66
CA LEU A 638 20.26 -2.59 19.71
C LEU A 638 19.58 -1.25 19.37
N VAL A 639 20.16 -0.18 19.87
CA VAL A 639 19.74 1.21 19.58
C VAL A 639 20.85 1.95 18.86
N HIS A 640 20.54 3.14 18.37
CA HIS A 640 21.49 3.98 17.65
C HIS A 640 21.48 5.39 18.21
N THR A 641 22.64 5.99 18.30
CA THR A 641 22.82 7.38 18.75
C THR A 641 23.64 8.16 17.72
N GLU A 642 23.51 9.47 17.75
CA GLU A 642 24.30 10.36 16.89
C GLU A 642 25.63 10.66 17.55
N ALA A 643 26.70 10.59 16.76
CA ALA A 643 28.07 10.93 17.15
C ALA A 643 28.65 11.89 16.11
N GLU A 644 29.84 12.47 16.38
CA GLU A 644 30.51 13.47 15.51
C GLU A 644 30.65 13.03 14.04
N HIS A 645 30.72 11.72 13.78
CA HIS A 645 30.96 11.17 12.43
C HIS A 645 29.77 10.40 11.86
N GLY A 646 28.59 10.51 12.46
CA GLY A 646 27.37 9.85 11.97
C GLY A 646 26.58 9.14 13.06
N VAL A 647 25.79 8.16 12.65
CA VAL A 647 24.96 7.35 13.56
C VAL A 647 25.71 6.08 13.93
N VAL A 648 25.88 5.84 15.24
CA VAL A 648 26.60 4.68 15.76
C VAL A 648 25.66 3.74 16.52
N PRO A 649 25.86 2.41 16.41
CA PRO A 649 25.11 1.44 17.19
C PRO A 649 25.54 1.46 18.66
N LEU A 650 24.61 1.23 19.54
CA LEU A 650 24.80 1.11 20.98
C LEU A 650 23.91 -0.03 21.50
N TRP A 651 24.49 -0.89 22.34
CA TRP A 651 23.74 -1.92 23.05
C TRP A 651 23.32 -1.37 24.41
N GLU A 652 22.01 -1.25 24.62
CA GLU A 652 21.43 -0.74 25.87
C GLU A 652 20.83 -1.90 26.66
N ASP A 653 21.19 -2.02 27.94
CA ASP A 653 20.53 -2.94 28.86
C ASP A 653 19.23 -2.30 29.31
N ALA A 654 18.14 -3.02 29.12
CA ALA A 654 16.79 -2.53 29.44
C ALA A 654 15.92 -3.66 29.99
N HIS A 655 14.89 -3.30 30.73
CA HIS A 655 13.83 -4.20 31.18
C HIS A 655 12.51 -3.76 30.53
N ARG A 656 11.54 -4.69 30.46
CA ARG A 656 10.24 -4.35 29.90
C ARG A 656 9.59 -3.12 30.56
N GLY A 657 9.79 -2.93 31.85
CA GLY A 657 9.27 -1.78 32.58
C GLY A 657 9.89 -0.43 32.20
N ASP A 658 11.04 -0.46 31.53
CA ASP A 658 11.75 0.75 31.07
C ASP A 658 11.30 1.20 29.68
N ILE A 659 10.38 0.46 29.03
CA ILE A 659 9.90 0.74 27.68
C ILE A 659 8.44 1.21 27.75
N ALA A 660 8.14 2.37 27.17
CA ALA A 660 6.84 2.99 27.21
C ALA A 660 6.51 3.72 25.90
N THR A 661 5.24 3.78 25.55
CA THR A 661 4.76 4.66 24.47
C THR A 661 4.77 6.13 24.91
N VAL A 662 4.58 7.04 23.96
CA VAL A 662 4.43 8.47 24.30
C VAL A 662 3.22 8.71 25.21
N GLN A 663 2.13 8.00 24.96
CA GLN A 663 0.91 8.11 25.78
C GLN A 663 1.15 7.60 27.19
N ASP A 664 1.79 6.43 27.37
CA ASP A 664 2.12 5.87 28.68
C ASP A 664 2.98 6.83 29.50
N VAL A 665 3.99 7.45 28.87
CA VAL A 665 4.84 8.45 29.53
C VAL A 665 4.02 9.65 29.98
N MET A 666 3.16 10.19 29.15
CA MET A 666 2.34 11.35 29.50
C MET A 666 1.30 11.03 30.57
N ASP A 667 0.75 9.83 30.57
CA ASP A 667 -0.16 9.36 31.61
C ASP A 667 0.57 9.17 32.95
N GLN A 668 1.77 8.60 32.95
CA GLN A 668 2.63 8.48 34.15
C GLN A 668 2.99 9.87 34.71
N VAL A 669 3.37 10.78 33.84
CA VAL A 669 3.67 12.17 34.23
C VAL A 669 2.43 12.81 34.84
N THR A 670 1.27 12.70 34.17
CA THR A 670 0.00 13.27 34.66
C THR A 670 -0.35 12.75 36.06
N ASN A 671 -0.19 11.45 36.29
CA ASN A 671 -0.46 10.82 37.59
C ASN A 671 0.55 11.21 38.70
N SER A 672 1.75 11.68 38.32
CA SER A 672 2.76 12.13 39.28
C SER A 672 2.70 13.61 39.63
N LEU A 673 1.85 14.39 38.95
CA LEU A 673 1.71 15.83 39.18
C LEU A 673 0.97 16.13 40.46
N PRO A 674 1.27 17.29 41.08
CA PRO A 674 0.47 17.80 42.23
C PRO A 674 -1.00 18.01 41.84
N ALA A 675 -1.91 17.90 42.84
CA ALA A 675 -3.35 17.99 42.62
C ALA A 675 -3.84 19.35 42.06
N ASP A 676 -3.04 20.39 42.22
CA ASP A 676 -3.28 21.73 41.69
C ASP A 676 -2.84 21.92 40.24
N VAL A 677 -2.23 20.89 39.60
CA VAL A 677 -1.79 20.96 38.23
C VAL A 677 -2.62 19.99 37.37
N ARG A 678 -3.29 20.52 36.36
CA ARG A 678 -4.02 19.74 35.36
C ARG A 678 -3.27 19.75 34.05
N LEU A 679 -2.78 18.58 33.62
CA LEU A 679 -2.16 18.38 32.33
C LEU A 679 -3.14 17.71 31.35
N SER A 680 -3.28 18.29 30.16
CA SER A 680 -4.01 17.70 29.03
C SER A 680 -3.05 17.47 27.87
N PHE A 681 -2.92 16.24 27.41
CA PHE A 681 -2.03 15.88 26.32
C PHE A 681 -2.80 15.65 25.02
N TYR A 682 -2.32 16.24 23.93
CA TYR A 682 -2.86 16.06 22.59
C TYR A 682 -1.75 15.77 21.61
N ARG A 683 -2.08 14.96 20.60
CA ARG A 683 -1.20 14.70 19.48
C ARG A 683 -1.82 15.20 18.19
N VAL A 684 -1.10 16.06 17.46
CA VAL A 684 -1.52 16.57 16.14
C VAL A 684 -0.36 16.29 15.19
N PRO A 685 -0.34 15.12 14.55
CA PRO A 685 0.76 14.73 13.67
C PRO A 685 0.83 15.65 12.44
N ILE A 686 1.89 16.44 12.32
CA ILE A 686 2.13 17.32 11.16
C ILE A 686 3.33 16.79 10.41
N THR A 687 3.17 16.59 9.09
CA THR A 687 4.26 16.14 8.22
C THR A 687 5.39 17.17 8.19
N ALA A 688 6.63 16.67 8.41
CA ALA A 688 7.81 17.49 8.39
C ALA A 688 8.06 18.12 7.04
N GLU A 689 8.28 18.75 6.33
CA GLU A 689 8.55 19.22 4.95
C GLU A 689 7.30 19.55 4.13
N ARG A 690 6.11 19.61 4.79
CA ARG A 690 4.86 20.05 4.16
C ARG A 690 4.19 21.14 4.96
N SER A 691 3.31 21.90 4.33
CA SER A 691 2.35 22.74 5.04
C SER A 691 1.39 21.86 5.83
N ALA A 692 0.92 22.34 6.98
CA ALA A 692 -0.15 21.68 7.73
C ALA A 692 -1.41 21.55 6.84
N ASP A 693 -2.08 20.42 6.90
CA ASP A 693 -3.33 20.19 6.19
C ASP A 693 -4.50 20.91 6.88
N TYR A 694 -5.63 21.05 6.20
CA TYR A 694 -6.82 21.70 6.78
C TYR A 694 -7.34 20.98 8.02
N SER A 695 -7.23 19.64 8.06
CA SER A 695 -7.56 18.82 9.23
C SER A 695 -6.70 19.19 10.43
N ASP A 696 -5.38 19.30 10.25
CA ASP A 696 -4.43 19.64 11.31
C ASP A 696 -4.73 21.02 11.92
N ILE A 697 -5.03 22.00 11.04
CA ILE A 697 -5.41 23.36 11.48
C ILE A 697 -6.75 23.33 12.22
N SER A 698 -7.71 22.54 11.77
CA SER A 698 -9.01 22.39 12.43
C SER A 698 -8.85 21.76 13.81
N ASP A 699 -8.05 20.71 13.94
CA ASP A 699 -7.77 20.04 15.22
C ASP A 699 -7.07 21.00 16.20
N LEU A 700 -6.05 21.72 15.71
CA LEU A 700 -5.39 22.78 16.53
C LEU A 700 -6.37 23.82 17.00
N LEU A 701 -7.26 24.30 16.12
CA LEU A 701 -8.29 25.27 16.47
C LEU A 701 -9.19 24.74 17.58
N HIS A 702 -9.69 23.51 17.44
CA HIS A 702 -10.54 22.87 18.46
C HIS A 702 -9.81 22.69 19.80
N ILE A 703 -8.56 22.20 19.76
CA ILE A 703 -7.76 22.00 20.97
C ILE A 703 -7.54 23.34 21.70
N VAL A 704 -7.11 24.37 20.98
CA VAL A 704 -6.82 25.68 21.60
C VAL A 704 -8.09 26.35 22.11
N LEU A 705 -9.22 26.27 21.38
CA LEU A 705 -10.48 26.84 21.83
C LEU A 705 -11.07 26.12 23.04
N ASN A 706 -11.02 24.80 23.07
CA ASN A 706 -11.51 24.00 24.20
C ASN A 706 -10.64 24.15 25.45
N ALA A 707 -9.34 24.33 25.25
CA ALA A 707 -8.39 24.55 26.33
C ALA A 707 -8.38 26.01 26.84
N TYR A 708 -9.00 26.93 26.10
CA TYR A 708 -8.94 28.36 26.43
C TYR A 708 -9.57 28.66 27.78
N GLN A 709 -8.74 29.00 28.76
CA GLN A 709 -9.08 29.47 30.09
C GLN A 709 -8.12 30.58 30.49
N GLU A 710 -8.51 31.41 31.43
CA GLU A 710 -7.58 32.40 32.01
C GLU A 710 -6.40 31.69 32.64
N ASN A 711 -5.17 32.15 32.32
CA ASN A 711 -3.92 31.63 32.85
C ASN A 711 -3.52 30.18 32.40
N MET A 712 -4.11 29.64 31.33
CA MET A 712 -3.62 28.38 30.76
C MET A 712 -2.22 28.55 30.10
N ALA A 713 -1.41 27.49 30.14
CA ALA A 713 -0.20 27.39 29.34
C ALA A 713 -0.38 26.37 28.19
N ILE A 714 0.21 26.65 27.06
CA ILE A 714 0.30 25.72 25.94
C ILE A 714 1.76 25.37 25.69
N VAL A 715 2.10 24.09 25.80
CA VAL A 715 3.42 23.57 25.47
C VAL A 715 3.36 22.85 24.14
N ILE A 716 4.20 23.21 23.18
CA ILE A 716 4.20 22.66 21.83
C ILE A 716 5.57 22.03 21.58
N ASN A 717 5.61 20.75 21.16
CA ASN A 717 6.84 20.10 20.78
C ASN A 717 6.79 19.44 19.40
N CYS A 718 7.93 19.43 18.74
CA CYS A 718 8.21 18.57 17.59
C CYS A 718 9.58 17.92 17.80
N GLN A 719 10.22 17.39 16.78
CA GLN A 719 11.51 16.75 16.91
C GLN A 719 12.60 17.70 17.45
N LEU A 720 12.86 18.79 16.76
CA LEU A 720 13.89 19.77 17.09
C LEU A 720 13.35 21.03 17.78
N GLY A 721 12.05 21.18 17.92
CA GLY A 721 11.44 22.38 18.46
C GLY A 721 11.55 23.62 17.56
N ARG A 722 11.85 23.46 16.28
CA ARG A 722 12.08 24.57 15.32
C ARG A 722 10.94 24.71 14.31
N GLY A 723 10.92 23.98 13.19
CA GLY A 723 9.98 24.20 12.06
C GLY A 723 8.51 24.05 12.44
N ARG A 724 8.03 22.82 12.67
CA ARG A 724 6.62 22.52 13.02
C ARG A 724 6.17 23.26 14.26
N THR A 725 7.00 23.30 15.28
CA THR A 725 6.72 24.00 16.53
C THR A 725 6.53 25.50 16.32
N THR A 726 7.38 26.18 15.53
CA THR A 726 7.21 27.59 15.20
C THR A 726 5.92 27.86 14.43
N LEU A 727 5.63 27.03 13.41
CA LEU A 727 4.38 27.13 12.65
C LEU A 727 3.14 27.07 13.56
N VAL A 728 3.10 26.07 14.44
CA VAL A 728 1.96 25.89 15.36
C VAL A 728 1.93 26.97 16.42
N SER A 729 3.08 27.49 16.88
CA SER A 729 3.13 28.66 17.76
C SER A 729 2.50 29.90 17.11
N VAL A 730 2.81 30.17 15.82
CA VAL A 730 2.19 31.25 15.04
C VAL A 730 0.67 31.06 14.95
N LEU A 731 0.21 29.85 14.58
CA LEU A 731 -1.22 29.54 14.50
C LEU A 731 -1.91 29.72 15.86
N THR A 732 -1.30 29.26 16.93
CA THR A 732 -1.82 29.42 18.30
C THR A 732 -1.92 30.89 18.70
N VAL A 733 -0.89 31.69 18.41
CA VAL A 733 -0.92 33.15 18.62
C VAL A 733 -2.07 33.80 17.86
N LEU A 734 -2.29 33.44 16.61
CA LEU A 734 -3.39 33.96 15.78
C LEU A 734 -4.76 33.58 16.35
N ILE A 735 -4.95 32.32 16.77
CA ILE A 735 -6.19 31.85 17.40
C ILE A 735 -6.46 32.62 18.69
N LEU A 736 -5.48 32.74 19.59
CA LEU A 736 -5.63 33.46 20.86
C LEU A 736 -5.94 34.96 20.66
N ARG A 737 -5.27 35.62 19.70
CA ARG A 737 -5.57 36.98 19.32
C ARG A 737 -7.01 37.16 18.85
N TRP A 738 -7.50 36.21 18.05
CA TRP A 738 -8.90 36.23 17.58
C TRP A 738 -9.88 36.04 18.74
N VAL A 739 -9.63 35.10 19.64
CA VAL A 739 -10.48 34.87 20.83
C VAL A 739 -10.50 36.10 21.74
N GLN A 740 -9.34 36.72 21.97
CA GLN A 740 -9.19 37.93 22.79
C GLN A 740 -9.65 39.21 22.07
N ARG A 741 -10.12 39.13 20.83
CA ARG A 741 -10.52 40.29 19.98
C ARG A 741 -9.44 41.37 19.91
N ALA A 742 -8.17 40.98 19.93
CA ALA A 742 -7.03 41.90 19.82
C ALA A 742 -7.01 42.56 18.43
N GLY A 743 -6.96 43.89 18.38
CA GLY A 743 -6.86 44.66 17.13
C GLY A 743 -5.55 44.40 16.36
N ALA A 744 -5.52 44.84 15.10
CA ALA A 744 -4.29 44.78 14.31
C ALA A 744 -3.20 45.65 14.94
N PRO A 745 -1.92 45.25 14.87
CA PRO A 745 -0.80 46.10 15.29
C PRO A 745 -0.78 47.40 14.50
N ALA A 746 -0.39 48.49 15.16
CA ALA A 746 -0.19 49.78 14.47
C ALA A 746 0.88 49.63 13.36
N PRO A 747 0.72 50.30 12.20
CA PRO A 747 1.76 50.24 11.18
C PRO A 747 3.03 50.86 11.75
N ALA A 748 4.16 50.16 11.66
CA ALA A 748 5.45 50.73 11.99
C ALA A 748 5.80 51.81 10.96
N SER A 749 6.24 52.98 11.40
CA SER A 749 6.47 54.18 10.58
C SER A 749 7.63 54.03 9.60
N ASP A 750 8.48 53.04 9.71
CA ASP A 750 9.73 52.87 8.94
C ASP A 750 9.93 51.40 8.44
N GLU A 751 8.89 50.66 8.17
CA GLU A 751 9.10 49.32 7.57
C GLU A 751 9.54 49.47 6.10
N PRO A 752 10.80 49.10 5.77
CA PRO A 752 11.11 48.80 4.39
C PRO A 752 10.16 47.67 3.96
N ALA A 753 9.72 47.72 2.71
CA ALA A 753 8.79 46.73 2.14
C ALA A 753 9.31 45.30 2.40
N ARG A 754 9.04 44.74 3.61
CA ARG A 754 9.47 43.42 4.04
C ARG A 754 8.79 42.42 3.17
N LEU A 755 9.61 41.74 2.34
CA LEU A 755 9.32 40.49 1.66
C LEU A 755 7.90 40.41 1.10
N SER A 756 7.60 41.15 0.06
CA SER A 756 6.35 41.00 -0.67
C SER A 756 6.51 39.98 -1.80
N TYR A 757 6.27 38.71 -1.48
CA TYR A 757 6.19 37.70 -2.50
C TYR A 757 4.96 37.93 -3.39
N HIS A 758 5.13 37.78 -4.72
CA HIS A 758 4.05 37.99 -5.68
C HIS A 758 2.80 37.15 -5.35
N VAL A 759 2.96 35.90 -4.91
CA VAL A 759 1.84 35.01 -4.52
C VAL A 759 1.10 35.56 -3.31
N ILE A 760 1.83 36.08 -2.30
CA ILE A 760 1.23 36.71 -1.12
C ILE A 760 0.46 37.95 -1.50
N ASN A 761 1.04 38.84 -2.35
CA ASN A 761 0.35 40.01 -2.81
C ASN A 761 -0.93 39.70 -3.61
N SER A 762 -0.92 38.63 -4.41
CA SER A 762 -2.11 38.15 -5.11
C SER A 762 -3.19 37.66 -4.12
N LEU A 763 -2.80 36.92 -3.09
CA LEU A 763 -3.69 36.45 -2.04
C LEU A 763 -4.33 37.64 -1.27
N LEU A 764 -3.54 38.68 -0.93
CA LEU A 764 -4.01 39.84 -0.19
C LEU A 764 -5.09 40.65 -0.92
N ARG A 765 -5.14 40.56 -2.26
CA ARG A 765 -6.20 41.20 -3.08
C ARG A 765 -7.53 40.48 -2.98
N VAL A 766 -7.53 39.18 -2.66
CA VAL A 766 -8.72 38.35 -2.58
C VAL A 766 -9.29 38.31 -1.14
N ILE A 767 -8.42 38.42 -0.14
CA ILE A 767 -8.82 38.37 1.28
C ILE A 767 -9.35 39.77 1.69
N PRO A 768 -10.54 39.86 2.33
CA PRO A 768 -11.02 41.13 2.92
C PRO A 768 -10.02 41.70 3.92
N ARG A 769 -9.67 42.96 3.81
CA ARG A 769 -8.63 43.63 4.61
C ARG A 769 -7.25 42.96 4.53
N GLY A 770 -6.85 42.43 3.39
CA GLY A 770 -5.65 41.64 3.20
C GLY A 770 -4.38 42.25 3.83
N LEU A 771 -4.15 43.58 3.68
CA LEU A 771 -3.00 44.27 4.30
C LEU A 771 -3.03 44.25 5.84
N GLU A 772 -4.20 44.32 6.44
CA GLU A 772 -4.36 44.24 7.90
C GLU A 772 -4.10 42.80 8.37
N VAL A 773 -4.64 41.81 7.65
CA VAL A 773 -4.40 40.40 7.90
C VAL A 773 -2.91 40.10 7.80
N LYS A 774 -2.22 40.60 6.76
CA LYS A 774 -0.76 40.41 6.63
C LYS A 774 0.00 40.94 7.84
N ARG A 775 -0.29 42.14 8.30
CA ARG A 775 0.37 42.73 9.48
C ARG A 775 0.17 41.89 10.76
N ILE A 776 -1.04 41.33 10.93
CA ILE A 776 -1.33 40.43 12.04
C ILE A 776 -0.49 39.17 11.95
N VAL A 777 -0.39 38.58 10.77
CA VAL A 777 0.41 37.36 10.52
C VAL A 777 1.90 37.64 10.70
N ASP A 778 2.42 38.74 10.11
CA ASP A 778 3.84 39.13 10.23
C ASP A 778 4.22 39.33 11.71
N ALA A 779 3.38 40.03 12.49
CA ALA A 779 3.62 40.20 13.92
C ALA A 779 3.60 38.88 14.70
N ALA A 780 2.72 37.94 14.35
CA ALA A 780 2.69 36.63 14.97
C ALA A 780 3.93 35.78 14.61
N VAL A 781 4.41 35.89 13.37
CA VAL A 781 5.65 35.25 12.91
C VAL A 781 6.85 35.82 13.65
N ASP A 782 7.01 37.15 13.72
CA ASP A 782 8.13 37.81 14.41
C ASP A 782 8.18 37.44 15.91
N LEU A 783 7.02 37.34 16.58
CA LEU A 783 6.94 36.89 17.97
C LEU A 783 7.35 35.44 18.17
N SER A 784 7.10 34.58 17.18
CA SER A 784 7.28 33.13 17.31
C SER A 784 8.65 32.65 16.80
N LEU A 785 9.40 33.51 16.06
CA LEU A 785 10.72 33.17 15.55
C LEU A 785 11.71 32.94 16.69
N ILE A 786 12.58 31.96 16.47
CA ILE A 786 13.76 31.77 17.29
C ILE A 786 14.78 32.78 16.81
N HIS A 787 15.16 33.68 17.65
CA HIS A 787 16.40 34.48 17.41
C HIS A 787 17.56 33.51 17.58
N ILE A 788 18.11 33.07 16.44
CA ILE A 788 19.30 32.21 16.36
C ILE A 788 20.52 33.10 16.51
#